data_83f88f070cafb15a5f66197ce9090530
#
_entry.id   83f88f070cafb15a5f66197ce9090530
#
_cell.length_a   1.000
_cell.length_b   1.000
_cell.length_c   1.000
_cell.angle_alpha   90.00
_cell.angle_beta   90.00
_cell.angle_gamma   90.00
#
_symmetry.space_group_name_H-M   'P 1'
#
loop_
_entity.id
_entity.type
_entity.pdbx_description
1 polymer ?
#
loop_
_entity_poly.entity_id
_entity_poly.type
_entity_poly.pdbx_seq_one_letter_code
_entity_poly.pdbx_strand_id
1 'polypeptide(L)'
;MLSVIAASLLATAVPTDKLSSVALAAYWYKKDERGRGDEISELAKPKRFPAFAISEDEFLIADPLVRAKHLDRIELWFRGDKVPATEVARIEGQDAVVLKAGRPLKGVRALEFRKGDPVEKLVWKWSGDTLAVSASGVGTNDSVAVVASTGRVFRKGVSNALYVDKDRNPVWLDFGSRFEMPDGNFDYVPPTEWTRLPADEYEKSAKRMEDRLAAATLCVVIHLNPIDKENASRRYSRYDDDAGSNEIDALGFAVDGRVVVPSDLNGEKISRLGRVEASFPDGAKTNLVFVGALAEWNAMVFDIPDDFKGRVSPLSSAKTAAEDFDNRIAWIMTAENENGRIVTTATRRRFAGVKFVRGAGFVPSVGEWCPDRDYDDDMPTGLTKAFVLDDDGGIAVFSLARRFSAHRWSRHDVEPVTADDLARFVAGECFNPEFMPRKEEERNRFVWLGTEAVRLTDALAREKKAQSFIKEYSRPPYVTEVYPGSPAAKAGLKAGDILLAVRRGSEKERPLEADYDYSYSSSTPWPDVENSLNTLMTEFGAGAKVTIVYARDGRRCEAPVVLESAPVHYKNAPKARNRTLGLSVRDMTFEVRRFFKFDEKAPGIVIAKVKPGSPADVAGLGEYELVTEVNGEKVTGAKDFAAKVKGKKDLVFAVRRLSQTRMVKIHVEPDDDAAKDKGEKSK
;
A
#
# COMPACT_ATOMS: atom_id res chain seq x y z
N MET A 1 37.15 16.65 -22.57
CA MET A 1 36.88 17.99 -23.12
C MET A 1 35.44 18.32 -22.78
N LEU A 2 35.20 19.19 -21.82
CA LEU A 2 33.87 19.73 -21.55
C LEU A 2 33.63 20.87 -22.56
N SER A 3 33.02 20.55 -23.70
CA SER A 3 32.48 21.55 -24.60
C SER A 3 31.08 21.94 -24.13
N VAL A 4 30.93 23.17 -23.70
CA VAL A 4 29.61 23.81 -23.53
C VAL A 4 29.09 24.06 -24.93
N ILE A 5 28.23 23.16 -25.43
CA ILE A 5 27.52 23.39 -26.68
C ILE A 5 26.26 24.18 -26.33
N ALA A 6 26.27 25.46 -26.69
CA ALA A 6 25.05 26.27 -26.68
C ALA A 6 24.16 25.75 -27.83
N ALA A 7 23.05 25.11 -27.51
CA ALA A 7 22.03 24.75 -28.50
C ALA A 7 21.33 26.03 -28.93
N SER A 8 21.69 26.53 -30.11
CA SER A 8 21.02 27.63 -30.77
C SER A 8 19.79 27.12 -31.51
N LEU A 9 18.59 27.53 -31.03
CA LEU A 9 17.47 27.89 -31.90
C LEU A 9 16.45 28.65 -31.05
N LEU A 10 16.44 29.97 -31.20
CA LEU A 10 15.49 30.91 -30.58
C LEU A 10 15.59 31.11 -29.07
N ALA A 11 16.78 31.03 -28.51
CA ALA A 11 17.03 31.54 -27.16
C ALA A 11 17.75 32.87 -27.24
N THR A 12 17.28 33.89 -26.55
CA THR A 12 18.11 35.03 -26.14
C THR A 12 19.40 34.46 -25.56
N ALA A 13 20.54 34.86 -26.11
CA ALA A 13 21.84 34.28 -25.76
C ALA A 13 22.04 34.35 -24.22
N VAL A 14 22.26 33.20 -23.59
CA VAL A 14 22.57 33.13 -22.16
C VAL A 14 23.85 33.96 -21.94
N PRO A 15 23.86 34.89 -20.98
CA PRO A 15 25.05 35.70 -20.75
C PRO A 15 26.25 34.84 -20.41
N THR A 16 27.34 34.97 -21.19
CA THR A 16 28.54 34.13 -21.02
C THR A 16 29.23 34.35 -19.68
N ASP A 17 29.01 35.51 -19.03
CA ASP A 17 29.50 35.82 -17.69
C ASP A 17 28.87 34.91 -16.62
N LYS A 18 27.59 34.52 -16.75
CA LYS A 18 26.92 33.62 -15.81
C LYS A 18 27.39 32.16 -15.94
N LEU A 19 27.84 31.74 -17.12
CA LEU A 19 28.45 30.43 -17.31
C LEU A 19 29.79 30.29 -16.56
N SER A 20 30.47 31.38 -16.21
CA SER A 20 31.66 31.34 -15.39
C SER A 20 31.40 31.19 -13.89
N SER A 21 30.12 31.26 -13.48
CA SER A 21 29.74 31.17 -12.06
C SER A 21 29.16 29.78 -11.70
N VAL A 22 29.12 28.82 -12.65
CA VAL A 22 28.55 27.48 -12.41
C VAL A 22 29.59 26.43 -12.71
N ALA A 23 29.99 25.71 -11.68
CA ALA A 23 30.84 24.53 -11.73
C ALA A 23 29.98 23.25 -11.71
N LEU A 24 30.64 22.11 -11.78
CA LEU A 24 30.03 20.79 -11.61
C LEU A 24 30.45 20.22 -10.27
N ALA A 25 29.52 19.86 -9.41
CA ALA A 25 29.77 19.04 -8.25
C ALA A 25 29.58 17.56 -8.60
N ALA A 26 30.58 16.76 -8.34
CA ALA A 26 30.59 15.31 -8.54
C ALA A 26 30.65 14.60 -7.18
N TYR A 27 29.59 13.89 -6.84
CA TYR A 27 29.46 13.12 -5.60
C TYR A 27 29.75 11.65 -5.87
N TRP A 28 30.77 11.13 -5.19
CA TRP A 28 31.15 9.73 -5.23
C TRP A 28 30.68 9.04 -3.96
N TYR A 29 29.99 7.92 -4.11
CA TYR A 29 29.47 7.15 -2.98
C TYR A 29 30.42 5.99 -2.64
N LYS A 30 30.46 5.62 -1.36
CA LYS A 30 31.13 4.41 -0.92
C LYS A 30 30.45 3.22 -1.57
N LYS A 31 31.24 2.30 -2.11
CA LYS A 31 30.72 1.03 -2.60
C LYS A 31 30.15 0.26 -1.42
N ASP A 32 28.87 -0.10 -1.50
CA ASP A 32 28.29 -0.99 -0.52
C ASP A 32 28.88 -2.39 -0.74
N GLU A 33 29.46 -2.98 0.30
CA GLU A 33 30.04 -4.34 0.26
C GLU A 33 28.96 -5.43 0.13
N ARG A 34 27.69 -5.05 0.11
CA ARG A 34 26.53 -5.95 0.19
C ARG A 34 25.90 -6.34 -1.14
N GLY A 35 26.62 -6.20 -2.24
CA GLY A 35 26.43 -7.00 -3.46
C GLY A 35 24.99 -7.16 -4.00
N ARG A 36 24.23 -6.07 -4.23
CA ARG A 36 23.11 -6.11 -5.20
C ARG A 36 23.70 -5.93 -6.59
N GLY A 37 23.75 -7.01 -7.39
CA GLY A 37 24.52 -7.11 -8.62
C GLY A 37 24.21 -6.09 -9.71
N ASP A 38 23.00 -5.52 -9.78
CA ASP A 38 22.59 -4.63 -10.86
C ASP A 38 22.77 -3.13 -10.52
N GLU A 39 22.79 -2.75 -9.24
CA GLU A 39 23.03 -1.36 -8.82
C GLU A 39 24.52 -0.97 -8.81
N ILE A 40 25.44 -1.94 -8.81
CA ILE A 40 26.89 -1.70 -8.77
C ILE A 40 27.40 -0.94 -10.00
N SER A 41 26.77 -1.10 -11.16
CA SER A 41 27.15 -0.38 -12.38
C SER A 41 26.82 1.12 -12.35
N GLU A 42 25.77 1.50 -11.64
CA GLU A 42 25.36 2.92 -11.48
C GLU A 42 26.22 3.65 -10.44
N LEU A 43 26.65 2.95 -9.38
CA LEU A 43 27.52 3.51 -8.33
C LEU A 43 28.97 3.77 -8.79
N ALA A 44 29.35 3.24 -9.96
CA ALA A 44 30.67 3.49 -10.54
C ALA A 44 30.83 4.91 -11.12
N LYS A 45 29.73 5.65 -11.30
CA LYS A 45 29.70 7.01 -11.83
C LYS A 45 29.28 7.98 -10.72
N PRO A 46 29.89 9.20 -10.66
CA PRO A 46 29.46 10.18 -9.70
C PRO A 46 28.07 10.72 -10.04
N LYS A 47 27.25 10.99 -9.04
CA LYS A 47 26.10 11.88 -9.21
C LYS A 47 26.61 13.31 -9.42
N ARG A 48 26.00 14.02 -10.36
CA ARG A 48 26.48 15.31 -10.81
C ARG A 48 25.42 16.39 -10.58
N PHE A 49 25.85 17.52 -10.00
CA PHE A 49 24.98 18.66 -9.69
C PHE A 49 25.59 19.95 -10.22
N PRO A 50 24.77 20.88 -10.76
CA PRO A 50 25.24 22.25 -10.98
C PRO A 50 25.61 22.88 -9.64
N ALA A 51 26.78 23.48 -9.57
CA ALA A 51 27.33 24.15 -8.38
C ALA A 51 27.50 25.65 -8.65
N PHE A 52 26.70 26.44 -7.98
CA PHE A 52 26.65 27.90 -8.14
C PHE A 52 27.63 28.58 -7.20
N ALA A 53 28.63 29.26 -7.72
CA ALA A 53 29.62 29.95 -6.93
C ALA A 53 29.00 31.13 -6.19
N ILE A 54 29.12 31.17 -4.87
CA ILE A 54 28.68 32.26 -3.99
C ILE A 54 29.86 33.02 -3.37
N SER A 55 31.05 32.45 -3.45
CA SER A 55 32.33 33.08 -3.17
C SER A 55 33.42 32.47 -4.07
N GLU A 56 34.68 32.82 -3.83
CA GLU A 56 35.81 32.24 -4.57
C GLU A 56 36.00 30.75 -4.32
N ASP A 57 35.53 30.23 -3.15
CA ASP A 57 35.73 28.86 -2.69
C ASP A 57 34.44 28.19 -2.18
N GLU A 58 33.32 28.91 -2.10
CA GLU A 58 32.02 28.32 -1.70
C GLU A 58 31.01 28.24 -2.84
N PHE A 59 30.28 27.12 -2.87
CA PHE A 59 29.32 26.81 -3.91
C PHE A 59 28.01 26.28 -3.30
N LEU A 60 26.89 26.70 -3.86
CA LEU A 60 25.56 26.15 -3.55
C LEU A 60 25.18 25.08 -4.57
N ILE A 61 24.68 23.98 -4.08
CA ILE A 61 24.09 22.91 -4.90
C ILE A 61 22.72 22.50 -4.33
N ALA A 62 21.89 21.84 -5.15
CA ALA A 62 20.72 21.13 -4.65
C ALA A 62 21.16 20.04 -3.66
N ASP A 63 20.41 19.86 -2.57
CA ASP A 63 20.70 18.80 -1.59
C ASP A 63 20.71 17.44 -2.28
N PRO A 64 21.82 16.71 -2.32
CA PRO A 64 21.92 15.39 -2.93
C PRO A 64 21.19 14.31 -2.13
N LEU A 65 20.66 14.65 -0.93
CA LEU A 65 19.96 13.75 -0.01
C LEU A 65 20.81 12.59 0.51
N VAL A 66 22.11 12.75 0.46
CA VAL A 66 23.04 11.73 0.90
C VAL A 66 23.72 12.17 2.18
N ARG A 67 23.74 11.29 3.15
CA ARG A 67 24.44 11.49 4.41
C ARG A 67 25.92 11.29 4.22
N ALA A 68 26.72 12.07 4.98
CA ALA A 68 28.18 12.02 4.94
C ALA A 68 28.75 10.60 5.13
N LYS A 69 28.08 9.75 5.91
CA LYS A 69 28.48 8.35 6.12
C LYS A 69 28.54 7.50 4.84
N HIS A 70 27.78 7.88 3.80
CA HIS A 70 27.72 7.18 2.51
C HIS A 70 28.61 7.83 1.43
N LEU A 71 29.21 8.98 1.72
CA LEU A 71 30.08 9.66 0.78
C LEU A 71 31.51 9.10 0.83
N ASP A 72 32.08 8.88 -0.35
CA ASP A 72 33.52 8.62 -0.53
C ASP A 72 34.26 9.95 -0.65
N ARG A 73 33.89 10.74 -1.62
CA ARG A 73 34.45 12.07 -1.85
C ARG A 73 33.52 12.96 -2.66
N ILE A 74 33.79 14.27 -2.62
CA ILE A 74 33.15 15.30 -3.44
C ILE A 74 34.23 16.01 -4.23
N GLU A 75 34.00 16.26 -5.51
CA GLU A 75 34.89 17.02 -6.36
C GLU A 75 34.11 18.14 -7.07
N LEU A 76 34.72 19.31 -7.17
CA LEU A 76 34.21 20.41 -8.01
C LEU A 76 35.03 20.47 -9.30
N TRP A 77 34.34 20.48 -10.44
CA TRP A 77 34.95 20.46 -11.77
C TRP A 77 34.57 21.73 -12.54
N PHE A 78 35.57 22.43 -13.09
CA PHE A 78 35.35 23.60 -13.92
C PHE A 78 36.42 23.70 -15.00
N ARG A 79 36.06 23.71 -16.28
CA ARG A 79 36.97 23.88 -17.45
C ARG A 79 38.23 23.02 -17.38
N GLY A 80 38.09 21.77 -16.92
CA GLY A 80 39.24 20.86 -16.79
C GLY A 80 39.98 20.90 -15.46
N ASP A 81 39.74 21.90 -14.64
CA ASP A 81 40.23 21.95 -13.26
C ASP A 81 39.33 21.13 -12.36
N LYS A 82 39.92 20.31 -11.48
CA LYS A 82 39.22 19.45 -10.49
C LYS A 82 39.80 19.70 -9.12
N VAL A 83 38.92 19.98 -8.18
CA VAL A 83 39.29 20.33 -6.82
C VAL A 83 38.45 19.50 -5.84
N PRO A 84 39.05 18.88 -4.81
CA PRO A 84 38.27 18.25 -3.76
C PRO A 84 37.43 19.31 -3.03
N ALA A 85 36.23 18.89 -2.58
CA ALA A 85 35.32 19.73 -1.83
C ALA A 85 34.76 19.03 -0.63
N THR A 86 34.23 19.79 0.32
CA THR A 86 33.55 19.30 1.52
C THR A 86 32.23 20.03 1.71
N GLU A 87 31.24 19.35 2.25
CA GLU A 87 30.01 20.01 2.74
C GLU A 87 30.35 20.77 4.02
N VAL A 88 30.03 22.07 4.04
CA VAL A 88 30.30 22.92 5.21
C VAL A 88 29.02 23.38 5.91
N ALA A 89 27.92 23.46 5.17
CA ALA A 89 26.62 23.80 5.73
C ALA A 89 25.48 23.29 4.87
N ARG A 90 24.32 23.14 5.48
CA ARG A 90 23.02 22.97 4.81
C ARG A 90 22.20 24.22 4.99
N ILE A 91 21.40 24.55 3.99
CA ILE A 91 20.55 25.74 4.03
C ILE A 91 19.16 25.32 4.50
N GLU A 92 18.76 25.82 5.64
CA GLU A 92 17.45 25.49 6.20
C GLU A 92 16.31 25.95 5.28
N GLY A 93 15.42 25.00 4.95
CA GLY A 93 14.21 25.28 4.19
C GLY A 93 14.39 25.54 2.69
N GLN A 94 15.64 25.43 2.16
CA GLN A 94 15.92 25.71 0.74
C GLN A 94 16.39 24.47 -0.04
N ASP A 95 16.43 23.30 0.59
CA ASP A 95 16.92 22.06 -0.03
C ASP A 95 18.28 22.24 -0.74
N ALA A 96 19.19 22.94 -0.09
CA ALA A 96 20.49 23.29 -0.63
C ALA A 96 21.64 23.00 0.35
N VAL A 97 22.80 22.71 -0.22
CA VAL A 97 24.05 22.44 0.51
C VAL A 97 25.12 23.40 0.07
N VAL A 98 25.92 23.89 1.02
CA VAL A 98 27.11 24.68 0.76
C VAL A 98 28.33 23.79 0.71
N LEU A 99 29.00 23.77 -0.43
CA LEU A 99 30.28 23.10 -0.61
C LEU A 99 31.42 24.11 -0.49
N LYS A 100 32.49 23.74 0.19
CA LYS A 100 33.74 24.46 0.22
C LYS A 100 34.80 23.72 -0.58
N ALA A 101 35.38 24.38 -1.56
CA ALA A 101 36.49 23.90 -2.34
C ALA A 101 37.80 23.89 -1.53
N GLY A 102 38.63 22.88 -1.69
CA GLY A 102 39.95 22.84 -1.05
C GLY A 102 40.91 23.92 -1.51
N ARG A 103 40.63 24.57 -2.66
CA ARG A 103 41.24 25.81 -3.18
C ARG A 103 40.28 26.47 -4.16
N PRO A 104 40.43 27.75 -4.45
CA PRO A 104 39.64 28.42 -5.49
C PRO A 104 39.82 27.75 -6.87
N LEU A 105 38.71 27.62 -7.60
CA LEU A 105 38.71 27.14 -8.97
C LEU A 105 39.12 28.26 -9.96
N LYS A 106 40.07 27.97 -10.83
CA LYS A 106 40.58 28.97 -11.76
C LYS A 106 39.53 29.44 -12.76
N GLY A 107 39.23 30.75 -12.76
CA GLY A 107 38.31 31.38 -13.69
C GLY A 107 36.84 31.29 -13.31
N VAL A 108 36.53 30.76 -12.16
CA VAL A 108 35.19 30.85 -11.56
C VAL A 108 34.99 32.27 -11.00
N ARG A 109 33.80 32.80 -11.16
CA ARG A 109 33.37 34.08 -10.60
C ARG A 109 32.16 33.86 -9.71
N ALA A 110 32.17 34.43 -8.51
CA ALA A 110 31.01 34.38 -7.63
C ALA A 110 29.80 35.11 -8.23
N LEU A 111 28.61 34.62 -7.93
CA LEU A 111 27.35 35.29 -8.23
C LEU A 111 27.15 36.43 -7.20
N GLU A 112 26.92 37.65 -7.66
CA GLU A 112 26.57 38.79 -6.81
C GLU A 112 25.03 38.89 -6.78
N PHE A 113 24.42 38.45 -5.69
CA PHE A 113 22.98 38.51 -5.50
C PHE A 113 22.54 39.91 -5.08
N ARG A 114 21.39 40.34 -5.64
CA ARG A 114 20.74 41.63 -5.33
C ARG A 114 19.29 41.42 -4.99
N LYS A 115 18.73 42.29 -4.14
CA LYS A 115 17.28 42.31 -3.93
C LYS A 115 16.60 42.89 -5.16
N GLY A 116 15.56 42.24 -5.65
CA GLY A 116 14.79 42.68 -6.81
C GLY A 116 13.78 41.64 -7.28
N ASP A 117 12.90 42.05 -8.16
CA ASP A 117 11.89 41.15 -8.74
C ASP A 117 12.51 40.41 -9.92
N PRO A 118 12.41 39.09 -9.95
CA PRO A 118 12.89 38.29 -11.06
C PRO A 118 12.00 38.42 -12.29
N VAL A 119 12.61 38.56 -13.45
CA VAL A 119 11.93 38.63 -14.76
C VAL A 119 12.28 37.45 -15.67
N GLU A 120 13.42 36.84 -15.45
CA GLU A 120 13.92 35.70 -16.23
C GLU A 120 14.52 34.65 -15.31
N LYS A 121 14.40 33.38 -15.70
CA LYS A 121 15.04 32.25 -15.04
C LYS A 121 15.95 31.50 -16.00
N LEU A 122 17.13 31.13 -15.51
CA LEU A 122 18.12 30.30 -16.17
C LEU A 122 18.11 28.93 -15.50
N VAL A 123 17.79 27.86 -16.25
CA VAL A 123 17.67 26.49 -15.72
C VAL A 123 18.80 25.63 -16.27
N TRP A 124 19.54 24.97 -15.39
CA TRP A 124 20.60 24.03 -15.74
C TRP A 124 20.10 22.59 -15.65
N LYS A 125 20.26 21.84 -16.72
CA LYS A 125 19.90 20.42 -16.80
C LYS A 125 21.01 19.61 -17.44
N TRP A 126 21.14 18.36 -17.04
CA TRP A 126 22.02 17.40 -17.70
C TRP A 126 21.35 16.87 -18.98
N SER A 127 22.15 16.77 -20.06
CA SER A 127 21.80 16.10 -21.29
C SER A 127 22.99 15.18 -21.65
N GLY A 128 22.92 13.92 -21.30
CA GLY A 128 24.07 13.01 -21.34
C GLY A 128 25.21 13.49 -20.46
N ASP A 129 26.39 13.67 -21.02
CA ASP A 129 27.59 14.20 -20.30
C ASP A 129 27.74 15.73 -20.40
N THR A 130 26.74 16.43 -20.91
CA THR A 130 26.78 17.89 -21.15
C THR A 130 25.78 18.60 -20.23
N LEU A 131 26.24 19.67 -19.57
CA LEU A 131 25.38 20.57 -18.81
C LEU A 131 24.79 21.61 -19.78
N ALA A 132 23.48 21.54 -19.99
CA ALA A 132 22.73 22.47 -20.83
C ALA A 132 22.06 23.54 -19.96
N VAL A 133 21.95 24.76 -20.46
CA VAL A 133 21.23 25.85 -19.83
C VAL A 133 20.13 26.34 -20.77
N SER A 134 18.95 26.59 -20.22
CA SER A 134 17.82 27.20 -20.92
C SER A 134 17.36 28.45 -20.18
N ALA A 135 16.90 29.45 -20.91
CA ALA A 135 16.36 30.69 -20.36
C ALA A 135 14.88 30.80 -20.69
N SER A 136 14.08 31.31 -19.75
CA SER A 136 12.65 31.59 -19.95
C SER A 136 12.20 32.72 -19.04
N GLY A 137 11.15 33.45 -19.47
CA GLY A 137 10.54 34.48 -18.59
C GLY A 137 9.91 33.86 -17.36
N VAL A 138 9.85 34.60 -16.28
CA VAL A 138 9.12 34.22 -15.06
C VAL A 138 7.64 34.47 -15.30
N GLY A 139 6.86 33.40 -15.51
CA GLY A 139 5.43 33.47 -15.76
C GLY A 139 4.61 32.78 -14.66
N THR A 140 3.33 33.11 -14.58
CA THR A 140 2.37 32.50 -13.63
C THR A 140 2.15 31.00 -13.86
N ASN A 141 2.49 30.48 -15.06
CA ASN A 141 2.28 29.09 -15.44
C ASN A 141 3.48 28.17 -15.15
N ASP A 142 4.60 28.69 -14.66
CA ASP A 142 5.81 27.91 -14.42
C ASP A 142 5.79 27.12 -13.10
N SER A 143 4.72 27.24 -12.35
CA SER A 143 4.54 26.56 -11.08
C SER A 143 3.29 25.68 -11.13
N VAL A 144 3.46 24.37 -10.94
CA VAL A 144 2.33 23.46 -10.72
C VAL A 144 1.82 23.71 -9.31
N ALA A 145 0.61 24.25 -9.20
CA ALA A 145 -0.05 24.35 -7.90
C ALA A 145 -0.39 22.93 -7.41
N VAL A 146 0.11 22.55 -6.25
CA VAL A 146 -0.27 21.33 -5.55
C VAL A 146 -1.21 21.74 -4.42
N VAL A 147 -2.46 21.30 -4.49
CA VAL A 147 -3.42 21.53 -3.39
C VAL A 147 -3.14 20.44 -2.35
N ALA A 148 -2.71 20.84 -1.16
CA ALA A 148 -2.61 19.94 -0.02
C ALA A 148 -4.01 19.60 0.52
N SER A 149 -4.10 18.55 1.32
CA SER A 149 -5.34 18.16 2.03
C SER A 149 -5.92 19.28 2.91
N THR A 150 -5.09 20.24 3.29
CA THR A 150 -5.46 21.43 4.06
C THR A 150 -6.09 22.55 3.22
N GLY A 151 -6.24 22.38 1.90
CA GLY A 151 -6.72 23.42 1.00
C GLY A 151 -5.70 24.51 0.65
N ARG A 152 -4.47 24.42 1.14
CA ARG A 152 -3.39 25.35 0.84
C ARG A 152 -2.74 25.05 -0.51
N VAL A 153 -2.35 26.10 -1.22
CA VAL A 153 -1.74 26.00 -2.56
C VAL A 153 -0.23 26.18 -2.43
N PHE A 154 0.53 25.17 -2.86
CA PHE A 154 1.99 25.24 -2.95
C PHE A 154 2.40 25.36 -4.41
N ARG A 155 3.40 26.18 -4.69
CA ARG A 155 4.05 26.21 -6.00
C ARG A 155 5.28 25.33 -6.01
N LYS A 156 5.45 24.58 -7.09
CA LYS A 156 6.61 23.74 -7.35
C LYS A 156 7.70 24.60 -7.97
N GLY A 157 8.82 24.73 -7.29
CA GLY A 157 10.00 25.37 -7.85
C GLY A 157 10.60 24.54 -9.00
N VAL A 158 11.46 25.16 -9.79
CA VAL A 158 12.21 24.50 -10.87
C VAL A 158 13.62 24.22 -10.36
N SER A 159 13.98 22.94 -10.22
CA SER A 159 15.31 22.57 -9.71
C SER A 159 16.44 23.17 -10.52
N ASN A 160 17.47 23.67 -9.82
CA ASN A 160 18.66 24.26 -10.39
C ASN A 160 18.37 25.49 -11.28
N ALA A 161 17.54 26.40 -10.81
CA ALA A 161 17.20 27.63 -11.50
C ALA A 161 17.83 28.85 -10.82
N LEU A 162 18.48 29.69 -11.60
CA LEU A 162 18.93 31.00 -11.20
C LEU A 162 17.96 32.07 -11.73
N TYR A 163 17.37 32.84 -10.85
CA TYR A 163 16.46 33.92 -11.18
C TYR A 163 17.22 35.23 -11.27
N VAL A 164 16.95 36.02 -12.29
CA VAL A 164 17.60 37.30 -12.56
C VAL A 164 16.58 38.41 -12.77
N ASP A 165 16.96 39.62 -12.40
CA ASP A 165 16.17 40.83 -12.62
C ASP A 165 16.21 41.31 -14.09
N LYS A 166 15.57 42.43 -14.39
CA LYS A 166 15.56 43.08 -15.72
C LYS A 166 16.93 43.45 -16.26
N ASP A 167 17.88 43.70 -15.35
CA ASP A 167 19.26 44.03 -15.67
C ASP A 167 20.18 42.79 -15.65
N ARG A 168 19.56 41.61 -15.53
CA ARG A 168 20.19 40.30 -15.47
C ARG A 168 21.09 40.06 -14.26
N ASN A 169 20.88 40.78 -13.16
CA ASN A 169 21.56 40.50 -11.92
C ASN A 169 20.93 39.30 -11.22
N PRO A 170 21.70 38.42 -10.59
CA PRO A 170 21.19 37.34 -9.76
C PRO A 170 20.29 37.84 -8.63
N VAL A 171 19.10 37.29 -8.50
CA VAL A 171 18.17 37.63 -7.42
C VAL A 171 18.02 36.46 -6.48
N TRP A 172 17.82 35.26 -7.02
CA TRP A 172 17.49 34.08 -6.23
C TRP A 172 17.92 32.78 -6.94
N LEU A 173 18.14 31.72 -6.13
CA LEU A 173 18.37 30.35 -6.57
C LEU A 173 17.24 29.46 -6.11
N ASP A 174 16.77 28.58 -7.00
CA ASP A 174 15.77 27.59 -6.70
C ASP A 174 16.33 26.18 -6.92
N PHE A 175 16.29 25.39 -5.86
CA PHE A 175 16.71 23.99 -5.86
C PHE A 175 15.53 23.02 -5.84
N GLY A 176 14.31 23.50 -6.20
CA GLY A 176 13.10 22.69 -6.22
C GLY A 176 12.34 22.69 -4.90
N SER A 177 12.72 23.54 -3.95
CA SER A 177 11.98 23.70 -2.69
C SER A 177 10.56 24.24 -2.94
N ARG A 178 9.64 23.86 -2.06
CA ARG A 178 8.25 24.29 -2.14
C ARG A 178 7.99 25.37 -1.12
N PHE A 179 7.27 26.40 -1.54
CA PHE A 179 6.89 27.50 -0.68
C PHE A 179 5.39 27.58 -0.57
N GLU A 180 4.89 27.83 0.65
CA GLU A 180 3.53 28.30 0.84
C GLU A 180 3.45 29.76 0.39
N MET A 181 2.40 30.06 -0.38
CA MET A 181 2.14 31.42 -0.85
C MET A 181 0.83 31.90 -0.27
N PRO A 182 0.87 32.66 0.84
CA PRO A 182 -0.35 33.19 1.42
C PRO A 182 -1.11 34.09 0.45
N ASP A 183 -0.39 34.93 -0.33
CA ASP A 183 -0.98 36.02 -1.10
C ASP A 183 -0.62 36.01 -2.59
N GLY A 184 0.02 34.93 -3.07
CA GLY A 184 0.45 34.87 -4.47
C GLY A 184 1.75 35.62 -4.78
N ASN A 185 2.37 36.28 -3.82
CA ASN A 185 3.65 36.99 -3.97
C ASN A 185 4.80 36.15 -3.43
N PHE A 186 5.93 36.13 -4.14
CA PHE A 186 7.18 35.53 -3.69
C PHE A 186 8.04 36.57 -2.97
N ASP A 187 8.45 36.24 -1.75
CA ASP A 187 9.57 36.94 -1.14
C ASP A 187 10.88 36.25 -1.59
N TYR A 188 11.52 36.81 -2.61
CA TYR A 188 12.79 36.30 -3.10
C TYR A 188 13.91 36.78 -2.16
N VAL A 189 14.28 35.91 -1.23
CA VAL A 189 15.38 36.16 -0.30
C VAL A 189 16.68 35.69 -0.96
N PRO A 190 17.65 36.57 -1.17
CA PRO A 190 18.92 36.20 -1.79
C PRO A 190 19.68 35.18 -0.91
N PRO A 191 20.48 34.29 -1.52
CA PRO A 191 21.22 33.24 -0.80
C PRO A 191 22.15 33.74 0.29
N THR A 192 22.55 34.99 0.23
CA THR A 192 23.36 35.65 1.27
C THR A 192 22.63 35.86 2.60
N GLU A 193 21.30 35.83 2.60
CA GLU A 193 20.44 36.00 3.78
C GLU A 193 19.90 34.65 4.30
N TRP A 194 20.26 33.55 3.67
CA TRP A 194 19.78 32.24 4.07
C TRP A 194 20.43 31.74 5.36
N THR A 195 19.62 31.08 6.21
CA THR A 195 20.12 30.47 7.44
C THR A 195 20.96 29.25 7.12
N ARG A 196 22.19 29.21 7.59
CA ARG A 196 23.15 28.12 7.42
C ARG A 196 23.20 27.27 8.68
N LEU A 197 22.93 25.97 8.53
CA LEU A 197 23.14 24.97 9.57
C LEU A 197 24.50 24.29 9.30
N PRO A 198 25.49 24.37 10.21
CA PRO A 198 26.76 23.70 10.03
C PRO A 198 26.62 22.22 9.76
N ALA A 199 27.39 21.68 8.82
CA ALA A 199 27.26 20.29 8.38
C ALA A 199 27.47 19.28 9.51
N ASP A 200 28.38 19.56 10.43
CA ASP A 200 28.64 18.70 11.59
C ASP A 200 27.50 18.72 12.63
N GLU A 201 26.83 19.84 12.81
CA GLU A 201 25.64 19.95 13.66
C GLU A 201 24.45 19.22 13.05
N TYR A 202 24.29 19.35 11.73
CA TYR A 202 23.28 18.60 10.98
C TYR A 202 23.50 17.09 11.15
N GLU A 203 24.72 16.59 10.93
CA GLU A 203 25.05 15.17 11.02
C GLU A 203 24.84 14.62 12.44
N LYS A 204 25.23 15.36 13.49
CA LYS A 204 24.99 15.00 14.89
C LYS A 204 23.49 14.89 15.19
N SER A 205 22.72 15.89 14.76
CA SER A 205 21.27 15.93 14.99
C SER A 205 20.55 14.82 14.22
N ALA A 206 20.91 14.62 12.96
CA ALA A 206 20.32 13.56 12.15
C ALA A 206 20.65 12.18 12.72
N LYS A 207 21.88 11.93 13.17
CA LYS A 207 22.24 10.68 13.83
C LYS A 207 21.43 10.46 15.11
N ARG A 208 21.25 11.49 15.93
CA ARG A 208 20.41 11.41 17.13
C ARG A 208 18.98 10.98 16.79
N MET A 209 18.40 11.51 15.71
CA MET A 209 17.06 11.14 15.25
C MET A 209 17.03 9.72 14.71
N GLU A 210 18.04 9.32 13.92
CA GLU A 210 18.18 7.93 13.45
C GLU A 210 18.25 6.94 14.60
N ASP A 211 19.10 7.21 15.60
CA ASP A 211 19.26 6.36 16.78
C ASP A 211 17.95 6.26 17.58
N ARG A 212 17.20 7.36 17.69
CA ARG A 212 15.90 7.40 18.36
C ARG A 212 14.86 6.53 17.65
N LEU A 213 14.73 6.67 16.32
CA LEU A 213 13.81 5.83 15.55
C LEU A 213 14.23 4.35 15.59
N ALA A 214 15.53 4.08 15.46
CA ALA A 214 16.02 2.71 15.54
C ALA A 214 15.72 2.06 16.90
N ALA A 215 15.86 2.82 18.00
CA ALA A 215 15.56 2.33 19.34
C ALA A 215 14.04 2.07 19.58
N ALA A 216 13.18 2.63 18.74
CA ALA A 216 11.73 2.43 18.79
C ALA A 216 11.24 1.39 17.78
N THR A 217 12.11 0.89 16.91
CA THR A 217 11.74 0.01 15.78
C THR A 217 12.11 -1.43 16.08
N LEU A 218 11.22 -2.35 15.71
CA LEU A 218 11.40 -3.80 15.85
C LEU A 218 11.32 -4.47 14.49
N CYS A 219 12.13 -5.49 14.24
CA CYS A 219 11.91 -6.42 13.14
C CYS A 219 10.82 -7.41 13.55
N VAL A 220 9.78 -7.52 12.77
CA VAL A 220 8.61 -8.35 13.09
C VAL A 220 8.45 -9.42 12.00
N VAL A 221 8.26 -10.66 12.42
CA VAL A 221 7.90 -11.78 11.54
C VAL A 221 6.49 -12.24 11.90
N ILE A 222 5.57 -12.09 10.97
CA ILE A 222 4.17 -12.49 11.13
C ILE A 222 4.02 -13.91 10.57
N HIS A 223 3.70 -14.88 11.42
CA HIS A 223 3.42 -16.26 11.01
C HIS A 223 1.93 -16.47 10.86
N LEU A 224 1.49 -16.79 9.67
CA LEU A 224 0.09 -17.10 9.36
C LEU A 224 -0.14 -18.62 9.45
N ASN A 225 -1.26 -18.99 10.04
CA ASN A 225 -1.72 -20.37 9.96
C ASN A 225 -1.95 -20.78 8.50
N PRO A 226 -1.61 -22.01 8.09
CA PRO A 226 -1.71 -22.43 6.70
C PRO A 226 -3.15 -22.39 6.19
N ILE A 227 -3.30 -22.11 4.91
CA ILE A 227 -4.57 -22.28 4.19
C ILE A 227 -4.76 -23.75 3.89
N ASP A 228 -5.96 -24.28 4.09
CA ASP A 228 -6.32 -25.56 3.53
C ASP A 228 -6.23 -25.48 1.99
N LYS A 229 -5.25 -26.18 1.40
CA LYS A 229 -4.97 -26.15 -0.05
C LYS A 229 -6.17 -26.52 -0.92
N GLU A 230 -7.15 -27.26 -0.38
CA GLU A 230 -8.39 -27.58 -1.09
C GLU A 230 -9.38 -26.41 -1.14
N ASN A 231 -9.25 -25.46 -0.20
CA ASN A 231 -10.09 -24.27 -0.11
C ASN A 231 -9.41 -23.02 -0.68
N ALA A 232 -8.11 -23.10 -0.98
CA ALA A 232 -7.40 -22.00 -1.64
C ALA A 232 -8.06 -21.74 -2.99
N SER A 233 -8.74 -20.61 -3.12
CA SER A 233 -9.26 -20.19 -4.42
C SER A 233 -8.10 -20.07 -5.40
N ARG A 234 -8.27 -20.53 -6.65
CA ARG A 234 -7.29 -20.35 -7.73
C ARG A 234 -7.01 -18.85 -8.03
N ARG A 235 -7.64 -17.93 -7.32
CA ARG A 235 -7.40 -16.48 -7.37
C ARG A 235 -5.99 -16.09 -6.91
N TYR A 236 -5.33 -16.92 -6.09
CA TYR A 236 -3.94 -16.73 -5.70
C TYR A 236 -2.98 -17.30 -6.75
N SER A 237 -3.12 -17.00 -8.00
CA SER A 237 -2.19 -17.48 -9.00
C SER A 237 -1.66 -16.38 -9.88
N ARG A 238 -0.37 -16.37 -10.04
CA ARG A 238 0.49 -15.78 -11.06
C ARG A 238 1.07 -14.39 -10.83
N TYR A 239 0.57 -13.57 -9.92
CA TYR A 239 1.15 -12.24 -9.66
C TYR A 239 1.43 -11.94 -8.17
N ASP A 240 1.05 -12.83 -7.25
CA ASP A 240 1.46 -12.74 -5.85
C ASP A 240 2.49 -13.84 -5.61
N ASP A 241 3.75 -13.53 -5.74
CA ASP A 241 4.86 -14.41 -5.32
C ASP A 241 4.79 -14.70 -3.81
N ASP A 242 4.07 -13.85 -3.04
CA ASP A 242 3.77 -14.04 -1.61
C ASP A 242 2.56 -14.91 -1.29
N ALA A 243 1.79 -15.36 -2.28
CA ALA A 243 0.56 -16.15 -2.03
C ALA A 243 0.80 -17.52 -1.37
N GLY A 244 2.03 -17.98 -1.32
CA GLY A 244 2.44 -19.24 -0.69
C GLY A 244 3.19 -19.09 0.63
N SER A 245 3.67 -17.89 0.97
CA SER A 245 4.39 -17.67 2.21
C SER A 245 3.42 -17.56 3.39
N ASN A 246 3.63 -18.39 4.41
CA ASN A 246 2.94 -18.26 5.70
C ASN A 246 3.73 -17.33 6.64
N GLU A 247 4.81 -16.71 6.17
CA GLU A 247 5.65 -15.80 6.92
C GLU A 247 5.74 -14.46 6.17
N ILE A 248 5.56 -13.37 6.88
CA ILE A 248 5.59 -12.01 6.36
C ILE A 248 6.50 -11.18 7.23
N ASP A 249 7.55 -10.64 6.62
CA ASP A 249 8.44 -9.70 7.27
C ASP A 249 7.82 -8.31 7.31
N ALA A 250 7.89 -7.67 8.47
CA ALA A 250 7.38 -6.33 8.70
C ALA A 250 8.28 -5.55 9.67
N LEU A 251 8.05 -4.25 9.79
CA LEU A 251 8.57 -3.45 10.87
C LEU A 251 7.45 -3.11 11.86
N GLY A 252 7.77 -3.16 13.14
CA GLY A 252 6.93 -2.67 14.22
C GLY A 252 7.52 -1.43 14.84
N PHE A 253 6.69 -0.47 15.20
CA PHE A 253 7.10 0.78 15.82
C PHE A 253 6.46 0.91 17.20
N ALA A 254 7.30 1.03 18.22
CA ALA A 254 6.83 1.24 19.58
C ALA A 254 6.35 2.68 19.76
N VAL A 255 5.06 2.83 20.09
CA VAL A 255 4.38 4.12 20.30
C VAL A 255 3.52 3.99 21.54
N ASP A 256 3.68 4.89 22.50
CA ASP A 256 2.87 4.95 23.73
C ASP A 256 2.70 3.59 24.45
N GLY A 257 3.79 2.80 24.47
CA GLY A 257 3.84 1.50 25.15
C GLY A 257 3.31 0.30 24.39
N ARG A 258 2.82 0.48 23.16
CA ARG A 258 2.38 -0.58 22.23
C ARG A 258 3.21 -0.59 20.96
N VAL A 259 3.05 -1.63 20.15
CA VAL A 259 3.71 -1.75 18.85
C VAL A 259 2.67 -1.62 17.74
N VAL A 260 2.83 -0.64 16.88
CA VAL A 260 2.07 -0.49 15.63
C VAL A 260 2.85 -1.17 14.52
N VAL A 261 2.22 -2.11 13.84
CA VAL A 261 2.81 -2.86 12.71
C VAL A 261 2.03 -2.53 11.44
N PRO A 262 2.52 -1.62 10.60
CA PRO A 262 1.98 -1.41 9.26
C PRO A 262 2.16 -2.67 8.41
N SER A 263 1.07 -3.18 7.87
CA SER A 263 1.11 -4.38 7.05
C SER A 263 -0.15 -4.46 6.19
N ASP A 264 0.00 -4.76 4.91
CA ASP A 264 -1.14 -4.94 3.99
C ASP A 264 -1.80 -6.32 4.19
N LEU A 265 -2.35 -6.53 5.39
CA LEU A 265 -3.10 -7.72 5.72
C LEU A 265 -4.61 -7.45 5.59
N ASN A 266 -5.27 -8.21 4.75
CA ASN A 266 -6.73 -8.22 4.67
C ASN A 266 -7.35 -9.04 5.82
N GLY A 267 -8.67 -8.99 5.96
CA GLY A 267 -9.38 -9.72 7.03
C GLY A 267 -9.15 -11.24 6.99
N GLU A 268 -8.95 -11.82 5.82
CA GLU A 268 -8.62 -13.24 5.66
C GLU A 268 -7.24 -13.55 6.26
N LYS A 269 -6.20 -12.81 5.90
CA LYS A 269 -4.86 -12.99 6.44
C LYS A 269 -4.83 -12.73 7.96
N ILE A 270 -5.51 -11.69 8.44
CA ILE A 270 -5.64 -11.41 9.89
C ILE A 270 -6.36 -12.54 10.61
N SER A 271 -7.41 -13.14 10.03
CA SER A 271 -8.09 -14.28 10.63
C SER A 271 -7.19 -15.51 10.80
N ARG A 272 -6.14 -15.61 9.98
CA ARG A 272 -5.12 -16.66 10.01
C ARG A 272 -3.92 -16.32 10.88
N LEU A 273 -3.89 -15.16 11.50
CA LEU A 273 -2.76 -14.74 12.33
C LEU A 273 -2.47 -15.81 13.39
N GLY A 274 -1.24 -16.31 13.34
CA GLY A 274 -0.73 -17.27 14.31
C GLY A 274 0.09 -16.56 15.38
N ARG A 275 1.41 -16.74 15.36
CA ARG A 275 2.31 -16.00 16.24
C ARG A 275 2.91 -14.82 15.49
N VAL A 276 3.28 -13.77 16.24
CA VAL A 276 3.98 -12.60 15.73
C VAL A 276 5.26 -12.45 16.54
N GLU A 277 6.38 -12.82 15.93
CA GLU A 277 7.69 -12.74 16.57
C GLU A 277 8.30 -11.36 16.34
N ALA A 278 8.77 -10.72 17.39
CA ALA A 278 9.50 -9.46 17.32
C ALA A 278 10.94 -9.65 17.77
N SER A 279 11.87 -9.07 17.01
CA SER A 279 13.29 -8.94 17.38
C SER A 279 13.56 -7.48 17.77
N PHE A 280 14.10 -7.30 18.98
CA PHE A 280 14.40 -5.98 19.54
C PHE A 280 15.77 -5.48 19.08
N PRO A 281 16.08 -4.17 19.23
CA PRO A 281 17.38 -3.61 18.82
C PRO A 281 18.60 -4.27 19.51
N ASP A 282 18.42 -4.83 20.70
CA ASP A 282 19.45 -5.57 21.45
C ASP A 282 19.59 -7.05 21.04
N GLY A 283 18.81 -7.50 20.04
CA GLY A 283 18.78 -8.86 19.54
C GLY A 283 17.88 -9.82 20.32
N ALA A 284 17.24 -9.38 21.40
CA ALA A 284 16.27 -10.21 22.12
C ALA A 284 15.02 -10.46 21.26
N LYS A 285 14.36 -11.60 21.46
CA LYS A 285 13.18 -12.01 20.71
C LYS A 285 12.03 -12.40 21.64
N THR A 286 10.82 -12.05 21.24
CA THR A 286 9.58 -12.51 21.92
C THR A 286 8.40 -12.53 20.96
N ASN A 287 7.30 -13.14 21.37
CA ASN A 287 6.04 -13.04 20.66
C ASN A 287 5.24 -11.85 21.17
N LEU A 288 4.78 -11.01 20.26
CA LEU A 288 3.88 -9.92 20.57
C LEU A 288 2.45 -10.45 20.80
N VAL A 289 1.68 -9.74 21.62
CA VAL A 289 0.28 -10.07 21.91
C VAL A 289 -0.63 -9.21 21.06
N PHE A 290 -1.45 -9.83 20.22
CA PHE A 290 -2.40 -9.10 19.36
C PHE A 290 -3.44 -8.36 20.21
N VAL A 291 -3.61 -7.07 19.93
CA VAL A 291 -4.60 -6.19 20.61
C VAL A 291 -5.75 -5.87 19.67
N GLY A 292 -5.46 -5.47 18.45
CA GLY A 292 -6.48 -5.13 17.47
C GLY A 292 -5.91 -4.76 16.11
N ALA A 293 -6.78 -4.68 15.13
CA ALA A 293 -6.44 -4.28 13.77
C ALA A 293 -7.11 -2.96 13.39
N LEU A 294 -6.32 -2.07 12.84
CA LEU A 294 -6.73 -0.82 12.22
C LEU A 294 -6.99 -1.10 10.73
N ALA A 295 -8.08 -1.79 10.43
CA ALA A 295 -8.33 -2.35 9.11
C ALA A 295 -8.37 -1.29 7.99
N GLU A 296 -8.87 -0.09 8.30
CA GLU A 296 -8.88 1.02 7.34
C GLU A 296 -7.49 1.60 7.07
N TRP A 297 -6.53 1.34 7.97
CA TRP A 297 -5.19 1.92 7.93
C TRP A 297 -4.09 0.89 7.63
N ASN A 298 -4.45 -0.32 7.23
CA ASN A 298 -3.49 -1.40 6.97
C ASN A 298 -2.43 -1.53 8.07
N ALA A 299 -2.86 -1.52 9.33
CA ALA A 299 -1.99 -1.66 10.48
C ALA A 299 -2.62 -2.53 11.56
N MET A 300 -1.77 -3.12 12.38
CA MET A 300 -2.15 -3.88 13.57
C MET A 300 -1.45 -3.33 14.79
N VAL A 301 -2.07 -3.48 15.94
CA VAL A 301 -1.54 -3.05 17.24
C VAL A 301 -1.31 -4.26 18.12
N PHE A 302 -0.15 -4.29 18.78
CA PHE A 302 0.27 -5.37 19.65
C PHE A 302 0.75 -4.84 21.00
N ASP A 303 0.55 -5.61 22.05
CA ASP A 303 1.20 -5.40 23.34
C ASP A 303 2.57 -6.12 23.38
N ILE A 304 3.53 -5.48 24.03
CA ILE A 304 4.82 -6.06 24.35
C ILE A 304 4.68 -6.79 25.70
N PRO A 305 5.11 -8.06 25.82
CA PRO A 305 5.15 -8.74 27.10
C PRO A 305 5.94 -7.94 28.15
N ASP A 306 5.50 -7.95 29.41
CA ASP A 306 6.02 -7.07 30.47
C ASP A 306 7.54 -7.20 30.65
N ASP A 307 8.09 -8.41 30.54
CA ASP A 307 9.53 -8.69 30.64
C ASP A 307 10.37 -8.06 29.53
N PHE A 308 9.73 -7.57 28.48
CA PHE A 308 10.38 -6.98 27.29
C PHE A 308 10.12 -5.47 27.11
N LYS A 309 9.21 -4.88 27.86
CA LYS A 309 8.85 -3.45 27.70
C LYS A 309 10.03 -2.48 27.83
N GLY A 310 11.01 -2.78 28.67
CA GLY A 310 12.20 -1.97 28.88
C GLY A 310 13.25 -2.07 27.77
N ARG A 311 13.08 -2.95 26.76
CA ARG A 311 14.07 -3.18 25.68
C ARG A 311 13.87 -2.31 24.46
N VAL A 312 12.87 -1.48 24.44
CA VAL A 312 12.55 -0.55 23.38
C VAL A 312 12.27 0.82 23.98
N SER A 313 12.64 1.86 23.26
CA SER A 313 12.37 3.25 23.65
C SER A 313 11.20 3.78 22.82
N PRO A 314 9.96 3.83 23.34
CA PRO A 314 8.82 4.22 22.54
C PRO A 314 8.94 5.66 22.04
N LEU A 315 8.42 5.89 20.83
CA LEU A 315 8.19 7.24 20.33
C LEU A 315 6.98 7.82 21.04
N SER A 316 7.05 9.11 21.32
CA SER A 316 5.93 9.88 21.89
C SER A 316 5.36 10.83 20.84
N SER A 317 4.13 11.23 21.02
CA SER A 317 3.50 12.28 20.22
C SER A 317 4.27 13.61 20.34
N ALA A 318 4.34 14.37 19.23
CA ALA A 318 4.88 15.72 19.26
C ALA A 318 4.00 16.64 20.10
N LYS A 319 4.62 17.63 20.74
CA LYS A 319 3.89 18.66 21.50
C LYS A 319 3.16 19.67 20.62
N THR A 320 3.55 19.75 19.34
CA THR A 320 2.99 20.66 18.36
C THR A 320 1.89 19.96 17.59
N ALA A 321 0.73 20.60 17.46
CA ALA A 321 -0.38 20.06 16.69
C ALA A 321 0.02 19.86 15.22
N ALA A 322 -0.51 18.80 14.57
CA ALA A 322 -0.17 18.47 13.20
C ALA A 322 -0.53 19.60 12.20
N GLU A 323 -1.57 20.36 12.49
CA GLU A 323 -2.00 21.53 11.71
C GLU A 323 -0.94 22.62 11.66
N ASP A 324 -0.12 22.73 12.69
CA ASP A 324 0.97 23.68 12.80
C ASP A 324 2.28 23.19 12.14
N PHE A 325 2.33 21.94 11.67
CA PHE A 325 3.51 21.37 11.00
C PHE A 325 3.59 21.71 9.52
N ASP A 326 2.49 22.11 8.91
CA ASP A 326 2.49 22.55 7.53
C ASP A 326 3.47 23.70 7.33
N ASN A 327 4.38 23.55 6.36
CA ASN A 327 5.40 24.51 6.01
C ASN A 327 6.54 24.70 7.06
N ARG A 328 6.60 23.88 8.12
CA ARG A 328 7.72 23.89 9.07
C ARG A 328 8.88 23.02 8.60
N ILE A 329 10.07 23.33 9.08
CA ILE A 329 11.24 22.48 8.93
C ILE A 329 11.13 21.37 9.98
N ALA A 330 11.17 20.13 9.53
CA ALA A 330 11.02 18.94 10.38
C ALA A 330 11.97 17.83 9.93
N TRP A 331 12.11 16.81 10.77
CA TRP A 331 12.85 15.60 10.43
C TRP A 331 11.94 14.61 9.72
N ILE A 332 12.26 14.33 8.46
CA ILE A 332 11.61 13.26 7.69
C ILE A 332 12.46 12.02 7.86
N MET A 333 11.82 10.96 8.35
CA MET A 333 12.48 9.74 8.76
C MET A 333 11.92 8.55 8.00
N THR A 334 12.79 7.60 7.65
CA THR A 334 12.37 6.27 7.17
C THR A 334 13.09 5.18 7.96
N ALA A 335 12.47 4.00 8.02
CA ALA A 335 13.07 2.80 8.58
C ALA A 335 12.88 1.63 7.62
N GLU A 336 13.94 0.84 7.45
CA GLU A 336 13.96 -0.33 6.58
C GLU A 336 14.58 -1.52 7.31
N ASN A 337 14.15 -2.73 6.94
CA ASN A 337 14.74 -3.96 7.42
C ASN A 337 15.70 -4.50 6.36
N GLU A 338 16.99 -4.39 6.60
CA GLU A 338 18.03 -4.98 5.76
C GLU A 338 18.57 -6.25 6.40
N ASN A 339 18.05 -7.39 5.99
CA ASN A 339 18.51 -8.71 6.47
C ASN A 339 18.51 -8.86 8.02
N GLY A 340 17.45 -8.40 8.66
CA GLY A 340 17.29 -8.44 10.12
C GLY A 340 17.96 -7.28 10.86
N ARG A 341 18.56 -6.32 10.14
CA ARG A 341 19.10 -5.08 10.71
C ARG A 341 18.20 -3.90 10.34
N ILE A 342 17.83 -3.13 11.36
CA ILE A 342 17.07 -1.90 11.15
C ILE A 342 18.03 -0.80 10.67
N VAL A 343 17.74 -0.24 9.50
CA VAL A 343 18.43 0.91 8.94
C VAL A 343 17.45 2.09 8.94
N THR A 344 17.86 3.15 9.59
CA THR A 344 17.07 4.38 9.67
C THR A 344 17.78 5.51 8.93
N THR A 345 17.00 6.37 8.28
CA THR A 345 17.50 7.57 7.63
C THR A 345 16.74 8.78 8.15
N ALA A 346 17.45 9.89 8.33
CA ALA A 346 16.88 11.16 8.75
C ALA A 346 17.32 12.25 7.80
N THR A 347 16.37 13.02 7.29
CA THR A 347 16.62 14.25 6.53
C THR A 347 15.81 15.38 7.11
N ARG A 348 16.41 16.55 7.28
CA ARG A 348 15.74 17.73 7.81
C ARG A 348 15.29 18.61 6.65
N ARG A 349 13.97 18.78 6.52
CA ARG A 349 13.39 19.48 5.39
C ARG A 349 12.13 20.23 5.77
N ARG A 350 11.74 21.14 4.90
CA ARG A 350 10.43 21.76 5.00
C ARG A 350 9.35 20.72 4.68
N PHE A 351 8.47 20.49 5.64
CA PHE A 351 7.30 19.65 5.46
C PHE A 351 6.20 20.46 4.77
N ALA A 352 5.80 20.04 3.60
CA ALA A 352 4.77 20.70 2.79
C ALA A 352 3.48 19.86 2.70
N GLY A 353 3.15 19.15 3.76
CA GLY A 353 1.99 18.27 3.79
C GLY A 353 2.26 16.89 3.16
N VAL A 354 1.24 16.25 2.66
CA VAL A 354 1.33 14.95 1.97
C VAL A 354 0.98 15.09 0.51
N LYS A 355 1.72 14.36 -0.33
CA LYS A 355 1.53 14.34 -1.78
C LYS A 355 1.05 12.96 -2.21
N PHE A 356 0.07 12.96 -3.12
CA PHE A 356 -0.30 11.73 -3.81
C PHE A 356 0.75 11.36 -4.86
N VAL A 357 1.35 10.20 -4.73
CA VAL A 357 2.27 9.61 -5.72
C VAL A 357 1.60 8.37 -6.30
N ARG A 358 1.45 8.34 -7.63
CA ARG A 358 0.84 7.20 -8.33
C ARG A 358 1.69 5.95 -8.07
N GLY A 359 1.08 4.89 -7.52
CA GLY A 359 1.76 3.65 -7.13
C GLY A 359 2.20 3.59 -5.66
N ALA A 360 2.56 4.72 -5.04
CA ALA A 360 2.99 4.78 -3.63
C ALA A 360 1.97 5.44 -2.70
N GLY A 361 0.87 6.00 -3.24
CA GLY A 361 -0.14 6.68 -2.43
C GLY A 361 0.28 8.09 -2.01
N PHE A 362 -0.25 8.57 -0.87
CA PHE A 362 0.18 9.83 -0.27
C PHE A 362 1.47 9.62 0.50
N VAL A 363 2.49 10.35 0.13
CA VAL A 363 3.77 10.37 0.83
C VAL A 363 3.99 11.76 1.42
N PRO A 364 4.72 11.87 2.54
CA PRO A 364 5.12 13.17 3.04
C PRO A 364 5.79 13.98 1.93
N SER A 365 5.25 15.13 1.62
CA SER A 365 5.80 16.00 0.59
C SER A 365 6.99 16.74 1.17
N VAL A 366 8.14 16.22 0.88
CA VAL A 366 9.40 16.84 1.18
C VAL A 366 9.96 17.31 -0.13
N GLY A 367 9.91 18.58 -0.49
CA GLY A 367 10.49 19.07 -1.72
C GLY A 367 10.49 18.04 -2.86
N GLU A 368 10.72 18.40 -4.07
CA GLU A 368 10.76 17.39 -5.14
C GLU A 368 11.89 16.40 -4.95
N TRP A 369 11.54 15.24 -4.41
CA TRP A 369 12.37 14.09 -4.63
C TRP A 369 11.56 13.01 -5.35
N CYS A 370 11.61 13.05 -6.65
CA CYS A 370 11.61 11.92 -7.54
C CYS A 370 12.83 12.11 -8.43
N PRO A 371 13.89 11.31 -8.30
CA PRO A 371 14.84 11.18 -9.39
C PRO A 371 14.05 10.77 -10.64
N ASP A 372 14.55 11.15 -11.82
CA ASP A 372 14.07 10.69 -13.13
C ASP A 372 14.18 9.16 -13.24
N ARG A 373 13.42 8.43 -12.45
CA ARG A 373 13.11 7.02 -12.69
C ARG A 373 11.78 7.02 -13.41
N ASP A 374 11.80 6.50 -14.61
CA ASP A 374 10.60 6.07 -15.30
C ASP A 374 9.77 5.25 -14.31
N TYR A 375 8.52 5.67 -14.13
CA TYR A 375 7.58 5.12 -13.15
C TYR A 375 7.05 3.74 -13.60
N ASP A 376 7.93 2.82 -13.96
CA ASP A 376 7.59 1.43 -14.19
C ASP A 376 7.90 0.59 -12.93
N ASP A 377 6.81 0.19 -12.32
CA ASP A 377 6.51 -1.00 -11.52
C ASP A 377 7.34 -1.36 -10.25
N ASP A 378 8.48 -0.75 -9.94
CA ASP A 378 9.33 -1.17 -8.83
C ASP A 378 9.52 -0.12 -7.72
N MET A 379 8.48 0.66 -7.40
CA MET A 379 8.53 1.45 -6.17
C MET A 379 8.41 0.51 -4.96
N PRO A 380 9.43 0.47 -4.08
CA PRO A 380 9.33 -0.36 -2.90
C PRO A 380 8.08 0.04 -2.11
N THR A 381 7.27 -0.93 -1.78
CA THR A 381 6.12 -0.84 -0.86
C THR A 381 6.51 -0.28 0.53
N GLY A 382 7.76 0.13 0.70
CA GLY A 382 8.37 0.63 1.91
C GLY A 382 8.07 2.09 2.30
N LEU A 383 7.48 2.90 1.40
CA LEU A 383 7.16 4.31 1.72
C LEU A 383 6.01 4.49 2.73
N THR A 384 5.30 3.42 3.08
CA THR A 384 4.33 3.40 4.17
C THR A 384 4.96 3.48 5.57
N LYS A 385 6.28 3.70 5.69
CA LYS A 385 7.03 3.70 6.94
C LYS A 385 7.76 5.03 7.16
N ALA A 386 7.20 6.13 6.65
CA ALA A 386 7.77 7.45 6.83
C ALA A 386 7.16 8.14 8.05
N PHE A 387 8.02 8.83 8.79
CA PHE A 387 7.66 9.63 9.98
C PHE A 387 8.07 11.08 9.76
N VAL A 388 7.30 11.99 10.31
CA VAL A 388 7.71 13.39 10.50
C VAL A 388 7.86 13.59 12.00
N LEU A 389 9.08 13.93 12.42
CA LEU A 389 9.40 14.20 13.82
C LEU A 389 9.73 15.69 13.99
N ASP A 390 9.33 16.22 15.14
CA ASP A 390 9.79 17.54 15.58
C ASP A 390 11.26 17.50 16.03
N ASP A 391 11.83 18.65 16.38
CA ASP A 391 13.22 18.76 16.81
C ASP A 391 13.51 18.05 18.15
N ASP A 392 12.49 17.82 18.97
CA ASP A 392 12.56 17.01 20.19
C ASP A 392 12.44 15.52 19.92
N GLY A 393 12.10 15.12 18.67
CA GLY A 393 11.90 13.75 18.22
C GLY A 393 10.53 13.19 18.60
N GLY A 394 9.55 14.02 18.83
CA GLY A 394 8.15 13.63 18.93
C GLY A 394 7.55 13.37 17.54
N ILE A 395 6.64 12.40 17.44
CA ILE A 395 5.92 12.11 16.18
C ILE A 395 4.90 13.21 15.95
N ALA A 396 5.07 13.95 14.86
CA ALA A 396 4.05 14.88 14.36
C ALA A 396 3.13 14.18 13.36
N VAL A 397 3.70 13.37 12.47
CA VAL A 397 2.96 12.62 11.45
C VAL A 397 3.56 11.24 11.30
N PHE A 398 2.70 10.23 11.19
CA PHE A 398 3.04 8.88 10.80
C PHE A 398 2.26 8.52 9.54
N SER A 399 2.93 8.10 8.49
CA SER A 399 2.29 7.74 7.22
C SER A 399 1.80 6.31 7.27
N LEU A 400 0.49 6.10 7.27
CA LEU A 400 -0.17 4.81 7.13
C LEU A 400 -0.94 4.75 5.81
N ALA A 401 -0.92 3.58 5.19
CA ALA A 401 -1.73 3.34 3.99
C ALA A 401 -3.21 3.17 4.39
N ARG A 402 -4.10 4.00 3.83
CA ARG A 402 -5.54 3.83 4.03
C ARG A 402 -6.14 2.96 2.94
N ARG A 403 -6.98 2.01 3.35
CA ARG A 403 -7.69 1.14 2.42
C ARG A 403 -9.01 1.81 2.01
N PHE A 404 -9.13 2.20 0.74
CA PHE A 404 -10.34 2.86 0.22
C PHE A 404 -11.34 1.94 -0.44
N SER A 405 -10.98 0.73 -0.84
CA SER A 405 -11.93 -0.19 -1.45
C SER A 405 -11.56 -1.65 -1.26
N ALA A 406 -12.58 -2.50 -1.36
CA ALA A 406 -12.44 -3.96 -1.31
C ALA A 406 -11.75 -4.55 -2.55
N HIS A 407 -11.43 -3.75 -3.55
CA HIS A 407 -10.79 -4.22 -4.77
C HIS A 407 -9.28 -4.27 -4.65
N ARG A 408 -8.72 -5.39 -5.02
CA ARG A 408 -7.29 -5.75 -5.02
C ARG A 408 -6.39 -4.78 -5.82
N TRP A 409 -6.98 -3.92 -6.64
CA TRP A 409 -6.33 -2.92 -7.48
C TRP A 409 -6.62 -1.48 -7.07
N SER A 410 -7.28 -1.27 -5.93
CA SER A 410 -7.54 0.07 -5.47
C SER A 410 -6.26 0.67 -4.89
N ARG A 411 -6.02 1.88 -5.32
CA ARG A 411 -4.95 2.72 -4.85
C ARG A 411 -4.99 2.78 -3.33
N HIS A 412 -3.90 2.39 -2.69
CA HIS A 412 -3.68 2.70 -1.29
C HIS A 412 -3.40 4.20 -1.22
N ASP A 413 -4.36 4.95 -0.72
CA ASP A 413 -4.09 6.33 -0.37
C ASP A 413 -3.37 6.32 0.99
N VAL A 414 -2.14 6.78 1.03
CA VAL A 414 -1.44 7.02 2.29
C VAL A 414 -1.94 8.34 2.85
N GLU A 415 -2.64 8.28 3.97
CA GLU A 415 -3.01 9.48 4.71
C GLU A 415 -2.03 9.70 5.86
N PRO A 416 -1.71 10.95 6.18
CA PRO A 416 -0.96 11.27 7.39
C PRO A 416 -1.84 10.98 8.58
N VAL A 417 -1.35 10.14 9.47
CA VAL A 417 -1.92 9.94 10.79
C VAL A 417 -1.25 10.94 11.72
N THR A 418 -2.03 11.82 12.33
CA THR A 418 -1.52 12.78 13.29
C THR A 418 -1.12 12.09 14.59
N ALA A 419 -0.36 12.79 15.42
CA ALA A 419 -0.01 12.28 16.75
C ALA A 419 -1.22 11.91 17.57
N ASP A 420 -2.26 12.76 17.56
CA ASP A 420 -3.49 12.54 18.32
C ASP A 420 -4.29 11.34 17.79
N ASP A 421 -4.40 11.20 16.47
CA ASP A 421 -5.03 10.03 15.85
C ASP A 421 -4.26 8.74 16.17
N LEU A 422 -2.93 8.79 16.14
CA LEU A 422 -2.10 7.64 16.49
C LEU A 422 -2.29 7.21 17.95
N ALA A 423 -2.37 8.17 18.88
CA ALA A 423 -2.67 7.89 20.28
C ALA A 423 -4.03 7.21 20.46
N ARG A 424 -5.07 7.70 19.77
CA ARG A 424 -6.41 7.09 19.75
C ARG A 424 -6.40 5.68 19.15
N PHE A 425 -5.64 5.48 18.08
CA PHE A 425 -5.47 4.17 17.44
C PHE A 425 -4.81 3.17 18.40
N VAL A 426 -3.74 3.59 19.06
CA VAL A 426 -3.04 2.77 20.05
C VAL A 426 -3.94 2.48 21.25
N ALA A 427 -4.78 3.43 21.67
CA ALA A 427 -5.78 3.24 22.74
C ALA A 427 -6.89 2.24 22.36
N GLY A 428 -7.13 1.99 21.06
CA GLY A 428 -8.09 1.01 20.56
C GLY A 428 -9.41 1.59 20.06
N GLU A 429 -9.54 2.91 19.95
CA GLU A 429 -10.79 3.56 19.54
C GLU A 429 -11.23 3.20 18.11
N CYS A 430 -10.28 2.84 17.22
CA CYS A 430 -10.51 2.55 15.82
C CYS A 430 -10.32 1.08 15.44
N PHE A 431 -10.28 0.16 16.41
CA PHE A 431 -10.15 -1.27 16.11
C PHE A 431 -11.40 -1.80 15.43
N ASN A 432 -11.20 -2.58 14.37
CA ASN A 432 -12.28 -3.33 13.77
C ASN A 432 -12.42 -4.70 14.45
N PRO A 433 -13.53 -4.98 15.17
CA PRO A 433 -13.71 -6.23 15.91
C PRO A 433 -13.80 -7.47 15.00
N GLU A 434 -14.06 -7.30 13.71
CA GLU A 434 -14.12 -8.40 12.76
C GLU A 434 -12.72 -8.80 12.24
N PHE A 435 -11.74 -7.91 12.35
CA PHE A 435 -10.35 -8.17 11.95
C PHE A 435 -9.55 -8.68 13.15
N MET A 436 -9.73 -9.95 13.46
CA MET A 436 -9.08 -10.61 14.59
C MET A 436 -8.65 -12.05 14.23
N PRO A 437 -7.66 -12.62 14.92
CA PRO A 437 -7.31 -14.03 14.78
C PRO A 437 -8.51 -14.93 15.07
N ARG A 438 -8.73 -15.95 14.24
CA ARG A 438 -9.87 -16.86 14.36
C ARG A 438 -9.44 -18.32 14.35
N LYS A 439 -10.23 -19.20 14.98
CA LYS A 439 -10.10 -20.64 14.85
C LYS A 439 -10.40 -21.04 13.41
N GLU A 440 -9.90 -22.20 13.00
CA GLU A 440 -10.04 -22.68 11.62
C GLU A 440 -11.50 -22.73 11.16
N GLU A 441 -12.40 -23.14 12.05
CA GLU A 441 -13.83 -23.26 11.76
C GLU A 441 -14.53 -21.91 11.57
N GLU A 442 -13.94 -20.83 12.10
CA GLU A 442 -14.47 -19.46 12.02
C GLU A 442 -13.81 -18.61 10.95
N ARG A 443 -12.73 -19.15 10.33
CA ARG A 443 -12.08 -18.48 9.20
C ARG A 443 -13.03 -18.48 8.00
N ASN A 444 -12.88 -17.48 7.15
CA ASN A 444 -13.76 -17.29 5.99
C ASN A 444 -15.25 -17.05 6.33
N ARG A 445 -15.54 -16.55 7.51
CA ARG A 445 -16.86 -16.08 7.87
C ARG A 445 -17.15 -14.76 7.15
N PHE A 446 -18.22 -14.72 6.36
CA PHE A 446 -18.68 -13.53 5.69
C PHE A 446 -19.90 -12.92 6.39
N VAL A 447 -19.99 -11.59 6.28
CA VAL A 447 -21.20 -10.82 6.53
C VAL A 447 -21.76 -10.40 5.18
N TRP A 448 -23.06 -10.44 5.02
CA TRP A 448 -23.67 -10.20 3.73
C TRP A 448 -24.82 -9.21 3.78
N LEU A 449 -25.12 -8.66 2.63
CA LEU A 449 -26.34 -7.90 2.40
C LEU A 449 -27.50 -8.80 1.97
N GLY A 450 -27.19 -9.89 1.28
CA GLY A 450 -28.16 -10.87 0.78
C GLY A 450 -28.78 -10.45 -0.54
N THR A 451 -27.94 -9.98 -1.46
CA THR A 451 -28.30 -9.60 -2.83
C THR A 451 -27.42 -10.31 -3.83
N GLU A 452 -27.94 -10.61 -5.01
CA GLU A 452 -27.14 -10.80 -6.22
C GLU A 452 -27.10 -9.48 -6.99
N ALA A 453 -25.94 -9.13 -7.50
CA ALA A 453 -25.76 -7.90 -8.23
C ALA A 453 -24.72 -8.06 -9.35
N VAL A 454 -24.94 -7.32 -10.42
CA VAL A 454 -24.02 -7.24 -11.55
C VAL A 454 -23.59 -5.79 -11.74
N ARG A 455 -22.52 -5.57 -12.50
CA ARG A 455 -22.09 -4.22 -12.81
C ARG A 455 -23.15 -3.46 -13.60
N LEU A 456 -23.45 -2.22 -13.19
CA LEU A 456 -24.30 -1.32 -13.97
C LEU A 456 -23.57 -0.93 -15.27
N THR A 457 -24.12 -1.31 -16.41
CA THR A 457 -23.62 -0.94 -17.73
C THR A 457 -24.24 0.37 -18.21
N ASP A 458 -23.60 1.05 -19.19
CA ASP A 458 -24.12 2.29 -19.76
C ASP A 458 -25.52 2.09 -20.42
N ALA A 459 -25.76 0.92 -21.01
CA ALA A 459 -27.05 0.58 -21.59
C ALA A 459 -28.14 0.49 -20.52
N LEU A 460 -27.86 -0.27 -19.45
CA LEU A 460 -28.77 -0.46 -18.33
C LEU A 460 -28.99 0.86 -17.55
N ALA A 461 -27.95 1.68 -17.40
CA ALA A 461 -28.07 2.99 -16.77
C ALA A 461 -28.98 3.95 -17.55
N ARG A 462 -28.93 3.91 -18.89
CA ARG A 462 -29.86 4.67 -19.73
C ARG A 462 -31.31 4.23 -19.53
N GLU A 463 -31.54 2.92 -19.54
CA GLU A 463 -32.88 2.33 -19.29
C GLU A 463 -33.41 2.74 -17.92
N LYS A 464 -32.58 2.69 -16.89
CA LYS A 464 -32.95 3.01 -15.50
C LYS A 464 -32.86 4.50 -15.15
N LYS A 465 -32.57 5.37 -16.10
CA LYS A 465 -32.36 6.84 -15.90
C LYS A 465 -31.28 7.14 -14.84
N ALA A 466 -30.21 6.38 -14.84
CA ALA A 466 -29.18 6.39 -13.81
C ALA A 466 -27.80 6.81 -14.32
N GLN A 467 -27.71 7.49 -15.49
CA GLN A 467 -26.43 7.86 -16.13
C GLN A 467 -25.56 8.79 -15.25
N SER A 468 -26.20 9.63 -14.42
CA SER A 468 -25.48 10.48 -13.46
C SER A 468 -24.68 9.67 -12.47
N PHE A 469 -25.21 8.54 -12.00
CA PHE A 469 -24.57 7.71 -11.00
C PHE A 469 -23.35 6.95 -11.54
N ILE A 470 -23.29 6.60 -12.82
CA ILE A 470 -22.06 6.01 -13.42
C ILE A 470 -20.91 7.03 -13.45
N LYS A 471 -21.21 8.32 -13.60
CA LYS A 471 -20.19 9.38 -13.59
C LYS A 471 -19.64 9.63 -12.18
N GLU A 472 -20.51 9.48 -11.18
CA GLU A 472 -20.17 9.71 -9.77
C GLU A 472 -19.51 8.48 -9.12
N TYR A 473 -20.00 7.28 -9.45
CA TYR A 473 -19.56 6.00 -8.87
C TYR A 473 -18.93 5.10 -9.93
N SER A 474 -17.75 4.59 -9.68
CA SER A 474 -16.92 3.89 -10.68
C SER A 474 -17.61 2.64 -11.27
N ARG A 475 -18.30 1.85 -10.48
CA ARG A 475 -18.92 0.56 -10.89
C ARG A 475 -20.07 0.18 -9.95
N PRO A 476 -21.12 0.98 -9.86
CA PRO A 476 -22.19 0.70 -8.91
C PRO A 476 -22.85 -0.64 -9.22
N PRO A 477 -23.10 -1.49 -8.20
CA PRO A 477 -23.80 -2.77 -8.36
C PRO A 477 -25.28 -2.54 -8.72
N TYR A 478 -25.76 -3.20 -9.77
CA TYR A 478 -27.17 -3.31 -10.11
C TYR A 478 -27.73 -4.61 -9.52
N VAL A 479 -28.69 -4.51 -8.62
CA VAL A 479 -29.29 -5.66 -7.93
C VAL A 479 -30.18 -6.45 -8.90
N THR A 480 -29.81 -7.69 -9.14
CA THR A 480 -30.60 -8.64 -9.96
C THR A 480 -31.56 -9.46 -9.11
N GLU A 481 -31.21 -9.76 -7.86
CA GLU A 481 -32.03 -10.49 -6.92
C GLU A 481 -31.78 -10.05 -5.47
N VAL A 482 -32.83 -10.10 -4.65
CA VAL A 482 -32.76 -9.94 -3.19
C VAL A 482 -33.28 -11.20 -2.53
N TYR A 483 -32.47 -11.80 -1.66
CA TYR A 483 -32.84 -13.05 -1.01
C TYR A 483 -33.88 -12.85 0.07
N PRO A 484 -34.94 -13.68 0.10
CA PRO A 484 -35.96 -13.61 1.15
C PRO A 484 -35.36 -13.72 2.56
N GLY A 485 -35.81 -12.88 3.48
CA GLY A 485 -35.32 -12.88 4.86
C GLY A 485 -33.94 -12.30 5.09
N SER A 486 -33.23 -11.86 4.04
CA SER A 486 -31.91 -11.24 4.13
C SER A 486 -31.96 -9.83 4.70
N PRO A 487 -30.81 -9.26 5.13
CA PRO A 487 -30.72 -7.85 5.53
C PRO A 487 -31.28 -6.88 4.48
N ALA A 488 -30.98 -7.10 3.21
CA ALA A 488 -31.50 -6.30 2.10
C ALA A 488 -33.01 -6.37 2.00
N ALA A 489 -33.58 -7.58 2.09
CA ALA A 489 -35.04 -7.75 2.05
C ALA A 489 -35.73 -7.06 3.23
N LYS A 490 -35.19 -7.21 4.45
CA LYS A 490 -35.70 -6.54 5.66
C LYS A 490 -35.64 -5.02 5.55
N ALA A 491 -34.65 -4.48 4.86
CA ALA A 491 -34.47 -3.05 4.60
C ALA A 491 -35.28 -2.52 3.41
N GLY A 492 -36.01 -3.38 2.69
CA GLY A 492 -36.87 -3.00 1.57
C GLY A 492 -36.12 -2.74 0.26
N LEU A 493 -34.90 -3.22 0.12
CA LEU A 493 -34.18 -3.24 -1.16
C LEU A 493 -34.85 -4.25 -2.10
N LYS A 494 -34.78 -4.00 -3.40
CA LYS A 494 -35.44 -4.79 -4.45
C LYS A 494 -34.54 -5.03 -5.64
N ALA A 495 -34.84 -6.05 -6.42
CA ALA A 495 -34.27 -6.20 -7.75
C ALA A 495 -34.57 -4.94 -8.59
N GLY A 496 -33.57 -4.43 -9.28
CA GLY A 496 -33.64 -3.17 -10.01
C GLY A 496 -33.01 -1.97 -9.29
N ASP A 497 -32.70 -2.08 -8.01
CA ASP A 497 -31.95 -1.04 -7.29
C ASP A 497 -30.49 -0.98 -7.75
N ILE A 498 -29.90 0.19 -7.66
CA ILE A 498 -28.48 0.43 -7.94
C ILE A 498 -27.83 0.83 -6.62
N LEU A 499 -26.94 0.00 -6.11
CA LEU A 499 -26.26 0.27 -4.84
C LEU A 499 -25.12 1.27 -5.10
N LEU A 500 -25.09 2.38 -4.37
CA LEU A 500 -24.16 3.48 -4.59
C LEU A 500 -23.06 3.50 -3.53
N ALA A 501 -23.45 3.49 -2.26
CA ALA A 501 -22.51 3.62 -1.14
C ALA A 501 -23.08 2.99 0.13
N VAL A 502 -22.20 2.81 1.12
CA VAL A 502 -22.52 2.42 2.48
C VAL A 502 -21.86 3.38 3.47
N ARG A 503 -22.52 3.68 4.59
CA ARG A 503 -21.95 4.47 5.68
C ARG A 503 -22.43 3.96 7.04
N ARG A 504 -21.61 4.14 8.07
CA ARG A 504 -21.96 3.89 9.46
C ARG A 504 -22.23 5.25 10.15
N GLY A 505 -23.46 5.47 10.60
CA GLY A 505 -23.80 6.72 11.28
C GLY A 505 -23.51 7.97 10.44
N SER A 506 -22.66 8.85 10.95
CA SER A 506 -22.19 10.09 10.29
C SER A 506 -20.85 9.94 9.55
N GLU A 507 -20.29 8.73 9.47
CA GLU A 507 -19.05 8.50 8.74
C GLU A 507 -19.20 8.82 7.25
N LYS A 508 -18.08 9.11 6.58
CA LYS A 508 -18.03 9.33 5.13
C LYS A 508 -18.54 8.09 4.39
N GLU A 509 -19.32 8.34 3.35
CA GLU A 509 -19.82 7.28 2.47
C GLU A 509 -18.68 6.53 1.80
N ARG A 510 -18.75 5.19 1.83
CA ARG A 510 -17.84 4.29 1.11
C ARG A 510 -18.56 3.77 -0.13
N PRO A 511 -18.03 4.00 -1.34
CA PRO A 511 -18.65 3.53 -2.58
C PRO A 511 -18.80 2.00 -2.58
N LEU A 512 -19.90 1.52 -3.12
CA LEU A 512 -20.14 0.11 -3.40
C LEU A 512 -19.79 -0.18 -4.84
N GLU A 513 -19.04 -1.26 -5.06
CA GLU A 513 -18.58 -1.65 -6.39
C GLU A 513 -18.94 -3.10 -6.69
N ALA A 514 -19.36 -3.35 -7.93
CA ALA A 514 -19.53 -4.69 -8.44
C ALA A 514 -18.19 -5.28 -8.89
N ASP A 515 -18.03 -6.58 -8.76
CA ASP A 515 -16.86 -7.28 -9.28
C ASP A 515 -16.71 -7.08 -10.79
N TYR A 516 -15.47 -7.18 -11.26
CA TYR A 516 -15.20 -7.25 -12.70
C TYR A 516 -15.73 -8.56 -13.28
N ASP A 517 -16.37 -8.47 -14.46
CA ASP A 517 -16.85 -9.62 -15.24
C ASP A 517 -15.74 -10.55 -15.79
N TYR A 518 -14.52 -10.45 -15.29
CA TYR A 518 -13.47 -11.42 -15.58
C TYR A 518 -13.77 -12.74 -14.85
N SER A 519 -14.85 -13.39 -15.25
CA SER A 519 -15.33 -14.67 -14.72
C SER A 519 -14.45 -15.88 -15.07
N TYR A 520 -13.18 -15.67 -15.40
CA TYR A 520 -12.22 -16.77 -15.56
C TYR A 520 -11.83 -17.45 -14.24
N SER A 521 -12.35 -17.01 -13.10
CA SER A 521 -11.91 -17.50 -11.79
C SER A 521 -12.99 -18.15 -10.92
N SER A 522 -14.26 -18.12 -11.29
CA SER A 522 -15.28 -18.87 -10.57
C SER A 522 -15.14 -20.36 -10.91
N SER A 523 -14.61 -21.15 -9.96
CA SER A 523 -14.52 -22.60 -10.12
C SER A 523 -15.85 -23.31 -9.90
N THR A 524 -16.88 -22.59 -9.49
CA THR A 524 -18.21 -23.12 -9.17
C THR A 524 -19.28 -22.61 -10.14
N PRO A 525 -20.29 -23.40 -10.49
CA PRO A 525 -21.38 -22.97 -11.37
C PRO A 525 -22.38 -22.02 -10.71
N TRP A 526 -22.33 -21.83 -9.41
CA TRP A 526 -23.17 -20.88 -8.64
C TRP A 526 -22.40 -19.62 -8.27
N PRO A 527 -23.11 -18.49 -7.99
CA PRO A 527 -22.49 -17.26 -7.51
C PRO A 527 -21.70 -17.48 -6.23
N ASP A 528 -20.48 -16.89 -6.17
CA ASP A 528 -19.64 -16.96 -4.98
C ASP A 528 -20.10 -15.92 -3.94
N VAL A 529 -20.19 -16.36 -2.69
CA VAL A 529 -20.44 -15.46 -1.55
C VAL A 529 -19.25 -14.51 -1.31
N GLU A 530 -18.05 -14.94 -1.71
CA GLU A 530 -16.84 -14.13 -1.66
C GLU A 530 -16.83 -13.17 -2.85
N ASN A 531 -17.40 -12.01 -2.68
CA ASN A 531 -17.44 -10.93 -3.65
C ASN A 531 -17.12 -9.58 -2.98
N SER A 532 -16.84 -8.54 -3.76
CA SER A 532 -16.44 -7.22 -3.27
C SER A 532 -17.47 -6.63 -2.31
N LEU A 533 -18.76 -6.81 -2.59
CA LEU A 533 -19.83 -6.29 -1.75
C LEU A 533 -19.82 -6.94 -0.37
N ASN A 534 -19.79 -8.28 -0.31
CA ASN A 534 -19.80 -9.02 0.97
C ASN A 534 -18.47 -8.87 1.73
N THR A 535 -17.36 -8.71 1.03
CA THR A 535 -16.07 -8.39 1.67
C THR A 535 -16.16 -7.05 2.40
N LEU A 536 -16.71 -6.02 1.76
CA LEU A 536 -16.92 -4.72 2.40
C LEU A 536 -17.92 -4.80 3.57
N MET A 537 -19.02 -5.56 3.42
CA MET A 537 -19.98 -5.77 4.53
C MET A 537 -19.32 -6.49 5.72
N THR A 538 -18.39 -7.41 5.44
CA THR A 538 -17.65 -8.13 6.49
C THR A 538 -16.73 -7.19 7.30
N GLU A 539 -16.21 -6.14 6.68
CA GLU A 539 -15.42 -5.12 7.39
C GLU A 539 -16.25 -4.33 8.43
N PHE A 540 -17.56 -4.14 8.18
CA PHE A 540 -18.46 -3.52 9.15
C PHE A 540 -18.85 -4.46 10.27
N GLY A 541 -18.91 -5.77 10.01
CA GLY A 541 -19.21 -6.81 10.98
C GLY A 541 -20.69 -7.18 11.10
N ALA A 542 -20.92 -8.38 11.64
CA ALA A 542 -22.28 -8.86 11.93
C ALA A 542 -22.90 -8.05 13.07
N GLY A 543 -24.16 -7.65 12.91
CA GLY A 543 -24.88 -6.79 13.85
C GLY A 543 -24.63 -5.29 13.64
N ALA A 544 -23.70 -4.90 12.74
CA ALA A 544 -23.47 -3.51 12.44
C ALA A 544 -24.71 -2.85 11.81
N LYS A 545 -25.01 -1.64 12.30
CA LYS A 545 -26.07 -0.80 11.74
C LYS A 545 -25.44 0.14 10.72
N VAL A 546 -25.77 -0.05 9.45
CA VAL A 546 -25.28 0.75 8.35
C VAL A 546 -26.43 1.38 7.55
N THR A 547 -26.15 2.42 6.80
CA THR A 547 -27.09 2.98 5.82
C THR A 547 -26.57 2.64 4.43
N ILE A 548 -27.39 1.93 3.66
CA ILE A 548 -27.12 1.68 2.24
C ILE A 548 -27.73 2.83 1.45
N VAL A 549 -26.89 3.51 0.67
CA VAL A 549 -27.28 4.54 -0.28
C VAL A 549 -27.47 3.85 -1.63
N TYR A 550 -28.64 4.03 -2.23
CA TYR A 550 -28.99 3.37 -3.50
C TYR A 550 -29.80 4.28 -4.40
N ALA A 551 -29.88 3.95 -5.67
CA ALA A 551 -30.75 4.62 -6.61
C ALA A 551 -31.89 3.69 -7.02
N ARG A 552 -33.13 4.22 -7.04
CA ARG A 552 -34.35 3.59 -7.54
C ARG A 552 -35.12 4.58 -8.42
N ASP A 553 -35.45 4.17 -9.61
CA ASP A 553 -36.19 5.02 -10.59
C ASP A 553 -35.50 6.38 -10.82
N GLY A 554 -34.15 6.38 -10.88
CA GLY A 554 -33.35 7.59 -11.08
C GLY A 554 -33.23 8.50 -9.86
N ARG A 555 -33.75 8.12 -8.69
CA ARG A 555 -33.68 8.90 -7.45
C ARG A 555 -32.75 8.24 -6.45
N ARG A 556 -31.96 9.06 -5.76
CA ARG A 556 -31.14 8.63 -4.63
C ARG A 556 -32.02 8.37 -3.41
N CYS A 557 -31.84 7.23 -2.80
CA CYS A 557 -32.59 6.75 -1.64
C CYS A 557 -31.61 6.20 -0.59
N GLU A 558 -32.08 6.06 0.65
CA GLU A 558 -31.33 5.48 1.76
C GLU A 558 -32.14 4.39 2.44
N ALA A 559 -31.47 3.32 2.84
CA ALA A 559 -32.08 2.23 3.61
C ALA A 559 -31.21 1.90 4.83
N PRO A 560 -31.75 1.98 6.06
CA PRO A 560 -31.05 1.48 7.24
C PRO A 560 -31.04 -0.05 7.20
N VAL A 561 -29.87 -0.63 7.40
CA VAL A 561 -29.64 -2.09 7.36
C VAL A 561 -28.93 -2.53 8.63
N VAL A 562 -29.37 -3.64 9.20
CA VAL A 562 -28.61 -4.38 10.21
C VAL A 562 -27.95 -5.57 9.51
N LEU A 563 -26.63 -5.58 9.48
CA LEU A 563 -25.89 -6.63 8.78
C LEU A 563 -25.95 -7.94 9.55
N GLU A 564 -26.00 -9.06 8.84
CA GLU A 564 -26.07 -10.41 9.41
C GLU A 564 -24.94 -11.28 8.83
N SER A 565 -24.56 -12.33 9.58
CA SER A 565 -23.64 -13.35 9.05
C SER A 565 -24.28 -14.06 7.86
N ALA A 566 -23.52 -14.23 6.79
CA ALA A 566 -23.94 -15.03 5.64
C ALA A 566 -24.17 -16.49 6.05
N PRO A 567 -25.06 -17.21 5.39
CA PRO A 567 -25.13 -18.67 5.48
C PRO A 567 -23.76 -19.31 5.22
N VAL A 568 -23.54 -20.52 5.74
CA VAL A 568 -22.31 -21.27 5.44
C VAL A 568 -22.21 -21.44 3.93
N HIS A 569 -21.12 -20.98 3.34
CA HIS A 569 -20.89 -21.06 1.90
C HIS A 569 -20.16 -22.36 1.50
N TYR A 570 -20.20 -22.71 0.22
CA TYR A 570 -19.71 -23.98 -0.31
C TYR A 570 -18.26 -24.30 0.07
N LYS A 571 -17.36 -23.32 0.04
CA LYS A 571 -15.94 -23.52 0.40
C LYS A 571 -15.76 -23.94 1.86
N ASN A 572 -16.67 -23.54 2.76
CA ASN A 572 -16.65 -23.84 4.19
C ASN A 572 -17.61 -24.97 4.59
N ALA A 573 -18.34 -25.52 3.63
CA ALA A 573 -19.25 -26.61 3.90
C ALA A 573 -18.52 -27.86 4.44
N PRO A 574 -19.08 -28.57 5.41
CA PRO A 574 -18.57 -29.86 5.86
C PRO A 574 -18.24 -30.77 4.68
N LYS A 575 -17.06 -31.40 4.73
CA LYS A 575 -16.55 -32.24 3.63
C LYS A 575 -16.21 -33.64 4.11
N ALA A 576 -16.30 -34.60 3.17
CA ALA A 576 -15.77 -35.95 3.36
C ALA A 576 -15.00 -36.38 2.12
N ARG A 577 -13.90 -37.09 2.34
CA ARG A 577 -13.06 -37.66 1.29
C ARG A 577 -12.99 -39.15 1.42
N ASN A 578 -13.26 -39.86 0.33
CA ASN A 578 -13.02 -41.27 0.22
C ASN A 578 -11.90 -41.51 -0.80
N ARG A 579 -10.73 -41.96 -0.31
CA ARG A 579 -9.53 -42.16 -1.14
C ARG A 579 -9.73 -43.35 -2.11
N THR A 580 -10.37 -44.41 -1.67
CA THR A 580 -10.60 -45.63 -2.45
C THR A 580 -11.53 -45.37 -3.63
N LEU A 581 -12.60 -44.62 -3.42
CA LEU A 581 -13.46 -44.13 -4.50
C LEU A 581 -12.83 -43.05 -5.36
N GLY A 582 -11.81 -42.31 -4.83
CA GLY A 582 -11.26 -41.14 -5.45
C GLY A 582 -12.23 -39.95 -5.47
N LEU A 583 -13.09 -39.84 -4.45
CA LEU A 583 -14.19 -38.87 -4.40
C LEU A 583 -14.09 -37.98 -3.18
N SER A 584 -14.26 -36.68 -3.38
CA SER A 584 -14.51 -35.67 -2.33
C SER A 584 -15.91 -35.11 -2.47
N VAL A 585 -16.63 -35.00 -1.37
CA VAL A 585 -18.00 -34.48 -1.33
C VAL A 585 -18.14 -33.39 -0.27
N ARG A 586 -19.14 -32.53 -0.44
CA ARG A 586 -19.50 -31.47 0.51
C ARG A 586 -20.98 -31.43 0.78
N ASP A 587 -21.34 -30.87 1.92
CA ASP A 587 -22.76 -30.58 2.22
C ASP A 587 -23.33 -29.58 1.22
N MET A 588 -24.61 -29.68 0.95
CA MET A 588 -25.34 -28.69 0.15
C MET A 588 -25.56 -27.41 0.97
N THR A 589 -25.01 -26.34 0.49
CA THR A 589 -25.15 -24.99 1.09
C THR A 589 -26.31 -24.23 0.47
N PHE A 590 -26.56 -23.01 0.99
CA PHE A 590 -27.64 -22.14 0.52
C PHE A 590 -27.53 -21.86 -0.99
N GLU A 591 -26.36 -21.44 -1.48
CA GLU A 591 -26.13 -21.13 -2.90
C GLU A 591 -26.26 -22.37 -3.79
N VAL A 592 -25.80 -23.54 -3.33
CA VAL A 592 -25.96 -24.81 -4.06
C VAL A 592 -27.44 -25.19 -4.19
N ARG A 593 -28.20 -25.12 -3.11
CA ARG A 593 -29.63 -25.42 -3.11
C ARG A 593 -30.38 -24.49 -4.05
N ARG A 594 -30.09 -23.21 -4.01
CA ARG A 594 -30.70 -22.22 -4.93
C ARG A 594 -30.37 -22.54 -6.38
N PHE A 595 -29.09 -22.73 -6.71
CA PHE A 595 -28.66 -23.01 -8.08
C PHE A 595 -29.39 -24.24 -8.67
N PHE A 596 -29.51 -25.32 -7.90
CA PHE A 596 -30.19 -26.52 -8.33
C PHE A 596 -31.71 -26.50 -8.09
N LYS A 597 -32.24 -25.42 -7.55
CA LYS A 597 -33.68 -25.28 -7.18
C LYS A 597 -34.17 -26.41 -6.26
N PHE A 598 -33.38 -26.70 -5.21
CA PHE A 598 -33.73 -27.65 -4.18
C PHE A 598 -34.41 -26.95 -3.00
N ASP A 599 -35.36 -27.72 -2.39
CA ASP A 599 -35.90 -27.29 -1.11
C ASP A 599 -34.83 -27.24 -0.04
N GLU A 600 -35.02 -26.34 0.94
CA GLU A 600 -34.06 -26.11 2.02
C GLU A 600 -33.72 -27.39 2.79
N LYS A 601 -34.66 -28.33 2.94
CA LYS A 601 -34.51 -29.60 3.65
C LYS A 601 -34.27 -30.82 2.76
N ALA A 602 -34.14 -30.63 1.44
CA ALA A 602 -33.90 -31.74 0.53
C ALA A 602 -32.58 -32.45 0.86
N PRO A 603 -32.56 -33.82 0.93
CA PRO A 603 -31.35 -34.57 1.20
C PRO A 603 -30.39 -34.50 0.01
N GLY A 604 -29.09 -34.66 0.28
CA GLY A 604 -28.06 -34.73 -0.76
C GLY A 604 -26.75 -34.10 -0.35
N ILE A 605 -25.75 -34.40 -1.14
CA ILE A 605 -24.40 -33.83 -1.06
C ILE A 605 -23.94 -33.44 -2.47
N VAL A 606 -22.94 -32.58 -2.55
CA VAL A 606 -22.29 -32.15 -3.80
C VAL A 606 -20.97 -32.88 -3.98
N ILE A 607 -20.71 -33.41 -5.15
CA ILE A 607 -19.40 -33.92 -5.54
C ILE A 607 -18.47 -32.70 -5.73
N ALA A 608 -17.48 -32.58 -4.87
CA ALA A 608 -16.54 -31.47 -4.89
C ALA A 608 -15.33 -31.74 -5.80
N LYS A 609 -14.89 -32.99 -5.85
CA LYS A 609 -13.75 -33.42 -6.68
C LYS A 609 -13.81 -34.89 -7.00
N VAL A 610 -13.43 -35.21 -8.22
CA VAL A 610 -13.25 -36.59 -8.70
C VAL A 610 -11.80 -36.77 -9.14
N LYS A 611 -11.11 -37.77 -8.60
CA LYS A 611 -9.72 -38.07 -8.98
C LYS A 611 -9.72 -38.78 -10.34
N PRO A 612 -9.00 -38.24 -11.35
CA PRO A 612 -8.89 -38.91 -12.64
C PRO A 612 -8.39 -40.38 -12.51
N GLY A 613 -8.99 -41.29 -13.26
CA GLY A 613 -8.69 -42.72 -13.24
C GLY A 613 -9.14 -43.47 -12.00
N SER A 614 -9.90 -42.85 -11.10
CA SER A 614 -10.48 -43.50 -9.93
C SER A 614 -11.75 -44.26 -10.24
N PRO A 615 -12.20 -45.18 -9.36
CA PRO A 615 -13.50 -45.85 -9.53
C PRO A 615 -14.68 -44.91 -9.75
N ALA A 616 -14.67 -43.75 -9.10
CA ALA A 616 -15.70 -42.73 -9.30
C ALA A 616 -15.64 -42.11 -10.70
N ASP A 617 -14.43 -41.83 -11.22
CA ASP A 617 -14.22 -41.29 -12.56
C ASP A 617 -14.61 -42.31 -13.65
N VAL A 618 -14.17 -43.55 -13.50
CA VAL A 618 -14.53 -44.67 -14.42
C VAL A 618 -16.03 -44.89 -14.46
N ALA A 619 -16.72 -44.71 -13.33
CA ALA A 619 -18.19 -44.77 -13.26
C ALA A 619 -18.86 -43.51 -13.86
N GLY A 620 -18.12 -42.55 -14.32
CA GLY A 620 -18.61 -41.34 -14.97
C GLY A 620 -19.21 -40.31 -14.02
N LEU A 621 -18.78 -40.29 -12.76
CA LEU A 621 -19.12 -39.19 -11.84
C LEU A 621 -18.34 -37.94 -12.20
N GLY A 622 -18.98 -36.78 -12.09
CA GLY A 622 -18.39 -35.49 -12.36
C GLY A 622 -18.46 -34.52 -11.18
N GLU A 623 -17.58 -33.52 -11.19
CA GLU A 623 -17.64 -32.43 -10.23
C GLU A 623 -18.96 -31.66 -10.36
N TYR A 624 -19.50 -31.23 -9.23
CA TYR A 624 -20.76 -30.49 -9.08
C TYR A 624 -22.01 -31.28 -9.40
N GLU A 625 -21.94 -32.60 -9.52
CA GLU A 625 -23.11 -33.45 -9.47
C GLU A 625 -23.58 -33.64 -8.02
N LEU A 626 -24.89 -33.90 -7.86
CA LEU A 626 -25.49 -34.13 -6.55
C LEU A 626 -25.71 -35.63 -6.33
N VAL A 627 -25.26 -36.13 -5.18
CA VAL A 627 -25.63 -37.51 -4.76
C VAL A 627 -26.74 -37.39 -3.73
N THR A 628 -27.89 -37.92 -4.04
CA THR A 628 -29.08 -37.87 -3.17
C THR A 628 -29.30 -39.17 -2.38
N GLU A 629 -28.83 -40.32 -2.92
CA GLU A 629 -28.96 -41.62 -2.25
C GLU A 629 -27.69 -42.45 -2.48
N VAL A 630 -27.40 -43.32 -1.50
CA VAL A 630 -26.39 -44.39 -1.57
C VAL A 630 -27.08 -45.69 -1.25
N ASN A 631 -27.10 -46.66 -2.21
CA ASN A 631 -27.76 -47.97 -2.09
C ASN A 631 -29.25 -47.86 -1.68
N GLY A 632 -29.95 -46.86 -2.22
CA GLY A 632 -31.36 -46.61 -1.94
C GLY A 632 -31.65 -45.86 -0.65
N GLU A 633 -30.61 -45.50 0.13
CA GLU A 633 -30.76 -44.71 1.35
C GLU A 633 -30.44 -43.25 1.07
N LYS A 634 -31.27 -42.33 1.52
CA LYS A 634 -31.07 -40.88 1.39
C LYS A 634 -29.79 -40.41 2.12
N VAL A 635 -29.04 -39.52 1.50
CA VAL A 635 -27.82 -38.91 2.08
C VAL A 635 -28.14 -37.54 2.65
N THR A 636 -27.90 -37.35 3.94
CA THR A 636 -28.23 -36.10 4.64
C THR A 636 -27.06 -35.11 4.74
N GLY A 637 -25.83 -35.55 4.50
CA GLY A 637 -24.62 -34.72 4.53
C GLY A 637 -23.36 -35.52 4.28
N ALA A 638 -22.23 -34.87 4.22
CA ALA A 638 -20.91 -35.43 3.92
C ALA A 638 -20.49 -36.49 4.95
N LYS A 639 -20.77 -36.27 6.23
CA LYS A 639 -20.50 -37.25 7.30
C LYS A 639 -21.35 -38.54 7.15
N ASP A 640 -22.62 -38.38 6.82
CA ASP A 640 -23.54 -39.49 6.56
C ASP A 640 -23.12 -40.25 5.31
N PHE A 641 -22.76 -39.57 4.23
CA PHE A 641 -22.18 -40.16 3.04
C PHE A 641 -20.96 -41.03 3.36
N ALA A 642 -20.00 -40.47 4.13
CA ALA A 642 -18.78 -41.19 4.51
C ALA A 642 -19.10 -42.50 5.27
N ALA A 643 -20.11 -42.47 6.17
CA ALA A 643 -20.55 -43.64 6.89
C ALA A 643 -21.18 -44.70 5.96
N LYS A 644 -22.02 -44.27 5.00
CA LYS A 644 -22.74 -45.15 4.07
C LYS A 644 -21.84 -45.85 3.04
N VAL A 645 -20.72 -45.24 2.67
CA VAL A 645 -19.76 -45.82 1.69
C VAL A 645 -18.64 -46.62 2.34
N LYS A 646 -18.44 -46.49 3.67
CA LYS A 646 -17.32 -47.12 4.38
C LYS A 646 -17.38 -48.64 4.29
N GLY A 647 -16.32 -49.27 3.76
CA GLY A 647 -16.15 -50.73 3.71
C GLY A 647 -17.05 -51.45 2.72
N LYS A 648 -17.83 -50.77 1.89
CA LYS A 648 -18.69 -51.37 0.88
C LYS A 648 -17.95 -51.52 -0.44
N LYS A 649 -18.05 -52.69 -1.07
CA LYS A 649 -17.45 -52.97 -2.37
C LYS A 649 -18.36 -52.58 -3.53
N ASP A 650 -19.65 -52.77 -3.39
CA ASP A 650 -20.64 -52.42 -4.39
C ASP A 650 -21.50 -51.28 -3.90
N LEU A 651 -21.48 -50.19 -4.67
CA LEU A 651 -22.19 -48.98 -4.37
C LEU A 651 -23.10 -48.59 -5.54
N VAL A 652 -24.28 -48.12 -5.22
CA VAL A 652 -25.24 -47.57 -6.19
C VAL A 652 -25.59 -46.15 -5.72
N PHE A 653 -25.22 -45.15 -6.51
CA PHE A 653 -25.54 -43.77 -6.21
C PHE A 653 -26.69 -43.27 -7.08
N ALA A 654 -27.70 -42.64 -6.46
CA ALA A 654 -28.63 -41.80 -7.18
C ALA A 654 -28.00 -40.43 -7.38
N VAL A 655 -27.63 -40.12 -8.62
CA VAL A 655 -26.87 -38.91 -8.99
C VAL A 655 -27.75 -37.99 -9.81
N ARG A 656 -27.81 -36.75 -9.46
CA ARG A 656 -28.53 -35.72 -10.20
C ARG A 656 -27.55 -34.70 -10.82
N ARG A 657 -27.74 -34.47 -12.12
CA ARG A 657 -27.08 -33.40 -12.86
C ARG A 657 -28.16 -32.55 -13.50
N LEU A 658 -28.26 -31.29 -13.04
CA LEU A 658 -29.36 -30.38 -13.42
C LEU A 658 -30.73 -31.02 -13.16
N SER A 659 -31.52 -31.29 -14.20
CA SER A 659 -32.83 -31.90 -14.12
C SER A 659 -32.85 -33.45 -14.27
N GLN A 660 -31.70 -34.04 -14.65
CA GLN A 660 -31.60 -35.46 -14.90
C GLN A 660 -31.10 -36.23 -13.68
N THR A 661 -31.75 -37.30 -13.33
CA THR A 661 -31.32 -38.26 -12.30
C THR A 661 -30.92 -39.58 -12.96
N ARG A 662 -29.79 -40.13 -12.54
CA ARG A 662 -29.28 -41.42 -13.02
C ARG A 662 -28.78 -42.26 -11.86
N MET A 663 -28.79 -43.58 -12.04
CA MET A 663 -28.21 -44.52 -11.09
C MET A 663 -26.80 -44.86 -11.56
N VAL A 664 -25.82 -44.66 -10.71
CA VAL A 664 -24.40 -44.95 -11.00
C VAL A 664 -23.95 -46.09 -10.13
N LYS A 665 -23.53 -47.19 -10.74
CA LYS A 665 -22.97 -48.35 -10.05
C LYS A 665 -21.47 -48.28 -10.02
N ILE A 666 -20.89 -48.46 -8.85
CA ILE A 666 -19.44 -48.42 -8.64
C ILE A 666 -19.02 -49.68 -7.92
N HIS A 667 -18.10 -50.42 -8.52
CA HIS A 667 -17.41 -51.51 -7.85
C HIS A 667 -16.05 -51.03 -7.36
N VAL A 668 -15.72 -51.35 -6.14
CA VAL A 668 -14.46 -50.93 -5.49
C VAL A 668 -13.71 -52.18 -5.07
N GLU A 669 -12.58 -52.44 -5.68
CA GLU A 669 -11.65 -53.47 -5.19
C GLU A 669 -11.03 -53.02 -3.85
N PRO A 670 -10.86 -53.95 -2.89
CA PRO A 670 -10.19 -53.59 -1.63
C PRO A 670 -8.76 -53.19 -1.92
N ASP A 671 -8.38 -51.99 -1.49
CA ASP A 671 -6.97 -51.54 -1.54
C ASP A 671 -6.11 -52.40 -0.60
N ASP A 672 -5.19 -53.20 -1.16
CA ASP A 672 -4.12 -53.87 -0.40
C ASP A 672 -3.12 -52.88 0.24
N ASP A 673 -3.20 -51.58 -0.10
CA ASP A 673 -2.32 -50.53 0.41
C ASP A 673 -2.70 -49.95 1.78
N ALA A 674 -3.83 -50.32 2.36
CA ALA A 674 -4.22 -49.89 3.72
C ALA A 674 -3.30 -50.46 4.83
N ALA A 675 -2.38 -51.36 4.49
CA ALA A 675 -1.39 -51.93 5.41
C ALA A 675 -0.08 -51.10 5.49
N LYS A 676 0.21 -50.24 4.50
CA LYS A 676 1.48 -49.49 4.45
C LYS A 676 1.47 -48.15 5.20
N ASP A 677 0.30 -47.55 5.43
CA ASP A 677 0.17 -46.24 6.09
C ASP A 677 0.34 -46.29 7.64
N LYS A 678 0.47 -47.50 8.22
CA LYS A 678 0.79 -47.68 9.65
C LYS A 678 2.27 -47.71 9.97
N GLY A 679 3.13 -47.78 8.94
CA GLY A 679 4.59 -47.89 9.07
C GLY A 679 5.35 -46.58 9.06
N GLU A 680 4.77 -45.48 8.58
CA GLU A 680 5.47 -44.19 8.41
C GLU A 680 5.22 -43.18 9.54
N LYS A 681 4.41 -43.51 10.53
CA LYS A 681 4.21 -42.65 11.73
C LYS A 681 5.07 -43.05 12.93
N SER A 682 6.08 -43.91 12.73
CA SER A 682 7.01 -44.30 13.76
C SER A 682 8.47 -44.30 13.28
N LYS A 683 8.88 -43.26 12.57
CA LYS A 683 10.29 -42.91 12.40
C LYS A 683 10.49 -41.42 12.46
#